data_b70f6e354c2da720ef83702aac485ccb
#
_entry.id   b70f6e354c2da720ef83702aac485ccb
#
_cell.length_a   1.000
_cell.length_b   1.000
_cell.length_c   1.000
_cell.angle_alpha   90.00
_cell.angle_beta   90.00
_cell.angle_gamma   90.00
#
_symmetry.space_group_name_H-M   'P 1'
#
loop_
_entity.id
_entity.type
_entity.pdbx_description
1 polymer ?
#
loop_
_entity_poly.entity_id
_entity_poly.type
_entity_poly.pdbx_seq_one_letter_code
_entity_poly.pdbx_strand_id
1 'polypeptide(L)'
;MHTLVNRICKFRIPPKVVIAVVGLLSTAWFLIRVIPKPSRATYPCMRAAAPLMSGFVTYLLGLVATACALKTARARFAEARPFAMALCVLATIVVGSLSLTRDERPVYANSQLLLGANQPIGVARGIYPGRVVWIWDSSSTNENCTNVFGDGWFLPKNTSIDVVARMLSDAVTRLTGRSTVAESWEALFRDFNQSRGYGNVGYTDGEKIFIRTNQVSASDNTIDVDYTIKNTSRYGMAETSPQIVLAVLRQLINECGVRQESISLGDPMKHMYKHMYDLLHSEFPNVTYLDYKGTYGRTKPVAGSAPSVYYSDRGTILKENGTTGNPFTADYLPTVITEAKYLVIIPAMKAHARGGVTLCGKLHFGSNLVGSATHLHGGLIAPNKVTDTSTLRLGYELYRVQVDLMGHKDLGGKTLLFLVDALWGGSEANDPPRKFSMAPFGGDWTSSLFVSQDQVAVESVCFDFLKAEFTSGNPYGSYPQVAGADDHIMQAADSAYWPATIRYDPENDGTRLGSLGVCEHWNNPVDKQYTRNLGTGNGIELVWVKNSTTGLIAAGQSDPGSFALAQNYPNPFNPSTRIRYVLADRSPVRLSIFDVTGRTVATLVDRTQDAGEHTVEWNAHAFSSGIYFCRLVAGNYSDTKKMILQQ
;
A
#
# COMPACT_ATOMS: atom_id res chain seq x y z
N MET A 1 -16.36 -0.84 55.45
CA MET A 1 -16.55 -0.68 53.97
C MET A 1 -15.49 -1.38 53.14
N HIS A 2 -14.25 -1.53 53.59
CA HIS A 2 -13.16 -2.22 52.87
C HIS A 2 -13.33 -3.74 52.75
N THR A 3 -14.08 -4.40 53.65
CA THR A 3 -14.28 -5.85 53.66
C THR A 3 -15.40 -6.34 52.72
N LEU A 4 -16.29 -5.44 52.27
CA LEU A 4 -17.37 -5.79 51.34
C LEU A 4 -16.88 -5.72 49.88
N VAL A 5 -15.99 -4.76 49.54
CA VAL A 5 -15.42 -4.58 48.20
C VAL A 5 -14.53 -5.76 47.81
N ASN A 6 -13.78 -6.32 48.74
CA ASN A 6 -12.92 -7.50 48.49
C ASN A 6 -13.67 -8.83 48.32
N ARG A 7 -14.96 -8.90 48.69
CA ARG A 7 -15.80 -10.09 48.42
C ARG A 7 -16.45 -10.06 47.03
N ILE A 8 -16.68 -8.87 46.45
CA ILE A 8 -17.30 -8.74 45.12
C ILE A 8 -16.29 -9.05 44.00
N CYS A 9 -14.99 -8.77 44.20
CA CYS A 9 -13.95 -9.08 43.23
C CYS A 9 -13.58 -10.56 43.06
N LYS A 10 -14.15 -11.48 43.84
CA LYS A 10 -13.90 -12.93 43.73
C LYS A 10 -14.96 -13.72 42.98
N PHE A 11 -16.07 -13.10 42.57
CA PHE A 11 -17.06 -13.78 41.72
C PHE A 11 -16.62 -13.74 40.26
N ARG A 12 -15.86 -14.77 39.81
CA ARG A 12 -15.64 -15.00 38.37
C ARG A 12 -16.95 -15.50 37.77
N ILE A 13 -17.69 -14.60 37.12
CA ILE A 13 -18.85 -14.98 36.30
C ILE A 13 -18.33 -15.92 35.19
N PRO A 14 -18.90 -17.13 35.05
CA PRO A 14 -18.48 -18.05 34.00
C PRO A 14 -18.56 -17.37 32.62
N PRO A 15 -17.56 -17.50 31.75
CA PRO A 15 -17.56 -16.84 30.41
C PRO A 15 -18.83 -17.10 29.61
N LYS A 16 -19.40 -18.27 29.71
CA LYS A 16 -20.68 -18.65 29.05
C LYS A 16 -21.87 -17.79 29.50
N VAL A 17 -21.92 -17.38 30.78
CA VAL A 17 -22.98 -16.50 31.31
C VAL A 17 -22.79 -15.07 30.77
N VAL A 18 -21.55 -14.60 30.67
CA VAL A 18 -21.26 -13.30 30.10
C VAL A 18 -21.66 -13.24 28.62
N ILE A 19 -21.31 -14.26 27.84
CA ILE A 19 -21.68 -14.35 26.41
C ILE A 19 -23.20 -14.40 26.25
N ALA A 20 -23.91 -15.18 27.07
CA ALA A 20 -25.34 -15.26 26.98
C ALA A 20 -26.04 -13.91 27.31
N VAL A 21 -25.56 -13.23 28.38
CA VAL A 21 -26.12 -11.93 28.79
C VAL A 21 -25.82 -10.84 27.74
N VAL A 22 -24.59 -10.74 27.28
CA VAL A 22 -24.18 -9.76 26.26
C VAL A 22 -24.88 -10.03 24.94
N GLY A 23 -24.98 -11.29 24.52
CA GLY A 23 -25.68 -11.66 23.28
C GLY A 23 -27.19 -11.34 23.34
N LEU A 24 -27.83 -11.62 24.48
CA LEU A 24 -29.25 -11.32 24.69
C LEU A 24 -29.52 -9.82 24.71
N LEU A 25 -28.68 -9.04 25.40
CA LEU A 25 -28.78 -7.59 25.45
C LEU A 25 -28.54 -6.95 24.07
N SER A 26 -27.52 -7.43 23.33
CA SER A 26 -27.21 -6.96 21.96
C SER A 26 -28.36 -7.27 21.00
N THR A 27 -28.96 -8.46 21.12
CA THR A 27 -30.11 -8.85 20.28
C THR A 27 -31.33 -7.99 20.60
N ALA A 28 -31.66 -7.81 21.87
CA ALA A 28 -32.78 -6.96 22.28
C ALA A 28 -32.59 -5.51 21.84
N TRP A 29 -31.41 -4.96 22.01
CA TRP A 29 -31.04 -3.62 21.58
C TRP A 29 -31.16 -3.45 20.05
N PHE A 30 -30.66 -4.41 19.29
CA PHE A 30 -30.76 -4.39 17.83
C PHE A 30 -32.23 -4.43 17.36
N LEU A 31 -33.04 -5.35 17.89
CA LEU A 31 -34.44 -5.49 17.51
C LEU A 31 -35.26 -4.23 17.84
N ILE A 32 -35.09 -3.65 19.04
CA ILE A 32 -35.81 -2.43 19.46
C ILE A 32 -35.48 -1.24 18.58
N ARG A 33 -34.24 -1.14 18.09
CA ARG A 33 -33.75 0.02 17.33
C ARG A 33 -33.94 -0.12 15.83
N VAL A 34 -33.80 -1.31 15.26
CA VAL A 34 -33.79 -1.56 13.82
C VAL A 34 -35.18 -1.92 13.27
N ILE A 35 -35.97 -2.71 13.97
CA ILE A 35 -37.33 -3.08 13.49
C ILE A 35 -38.18 -1.85 13.19
N PRO A 36 -38.28 -0.83 14.06
CA PRO A 36 -39.12 0.34 13.79
C PRO A 36 -38.56 1.26 12.69
N LYS A 37 -37.27 1.16 12.37
CA LYS A 37 -36.61 2.00 11.37
C LYS A 37 -35.36 1.28 10.80
N PRO A 38 -35.50 0.47 9.71
CA PRO A 38 -34.45 -0.36 9.15
C PRO A 38 -33.18 0.38 8.75
N SER A 39 -33.27 1.66 8.35
CA SER A 39 -32.11 2.50 8.01
C SER A 39 -31.12 2.69 9.17
N ARG A 40 -31.52 2.41 10.41
CA ARG A 40 -30.61 2.48 11.57
C ARG A 40 -29.65 1.31 11.67
N ALA A 41 -29.84 0.25 10.89
CA ALA A 41 -28.89 -0.88 10.84
C ALA A 41 -27.49 -0.45 10.40
N THR A 42 -27.37 0.66 9.67
CA THR A 42 -26.08 1.19 9.18
C THR A 42 -25.33 2.05 10.20
N TYR A 43 -25.93 2.37 11.35
CA TYR A 43 -25.28 3.20 12.37
C TYR A 43 -24.13 2.44 13.06
N PRO A 44 -23.04 3.13 13.44
CA PRO A 44 -21.85 2.48 14.03
C PRO A 44 -22.16 1.59 15.24
N CYS A 45 -23.04 2.03 16.15
CA CYS A 45 -23.47 1.25 17.30
C CYS A 45 -24.27 -0.01 16.94
N MET A 46 -24.99 0.00 15.82
CA MET A 46 -25.73 -1.16 15.33
C MET A 46 -24.79 -2.15 14.62
N ARG A 47 -23.81 -1.64 13.87
CA ARG A 47 -22.75 -2.44 13.25
C ARG A 47 -21.90 -3.16 14.30
N ALA A 48 -21.62 -2.52 15.43
CA ALA A 48 -20.91 -3.17 16.55
C ALA A 48 -21.75 -4.25 17.26
N ALA A 49 -23.07 -4.07 17.36
CA ALA A 49 -23.96 -5.05 18.00
C ALA A 49 -24.32 -6.24 17.09
N ALA A 50 -24.30 -6.07 15.77
CA ALA A 50 -24.72 -7.09 14.81
C ALA A 50 -23.93 -8.42 14.90
N PRO A 51 -22.59 -8.45 15.01
CA PRO A 51 -21.83 -9.69 15.15
C PRO A 51 -22.15 -10.44 16.44
N LEU A 52 -22.31 -9.72 17.57
CA LEU A 52 -22.67 -10.32 18.86
C LEU A 52 -24.07 -10.92 18.83
N MET A 53 -25.04 -10.24 18.20
CA MET A 53 -26.38 -10.73 17.98
C MET A 53 -26.37 -11.96 17.06
N SER A 54 -25.69 -11.91 15.93
CA SER A 54 -25.65 -13.01 14.97
C SER A 54 -25.01 -14.26 15.57
N GLY A 55 -23.90 -14.12 16.30
CA GLY A 55 -23.26 -15.22 17.03
C GLY A 55 -24.19 -15.85 18.08
N PHE A 56 -24.90 -15.02 18.85
CA PHE A 56 -25.85 -15.50 19.85
C PHE A 56 -27.07 -16.22 19.22
N VAL A 57 -27.63 -15.68 18.13
CA VAL A 57 -28.74 -16.30 17.39
C VAL A 57 -28.31 -17.65 16.81
N THR A 58 -27.11 -17.72 16.21
CA THR A 58 -26.55 -18.97 15.69
C THR A 58 -26.36 -20.01 16.79
N TYR A 59 -25.87 -19.60 17.96
CA TYR A 59 -25.75 -20.46 19.13
C TYR A 59 -27.10 -21.00 19.59
N LEU A 60 -28.15 -20.16 19.69
CA LEU A 60 -29.50 -20.60 20.06
C LEU A 60 -30.10 -21.56 19.04
N LEU A 61 -29.93 -21.28 17.73
CA LEU A 61 -30.39 -22.19 16.67
C LEU A 61 -29.67 -23.54 16.75
N GLY A 62 -28.39 -23.56 17.07
CA GLY A 62 -27.61 -24.78 17.33
C GLY A 62 -28.15 -25.57 18.50
N LEU A 63 -28.48 -24.91 19.62
CA LEU A 63 -29.09 -25.57 20.78
C LEU A 63 -30.46 -26.16 20.46
N VAL A 64 -31.31 -25.42 19.73
CA VAL A 64 -32.64 -25.89 19.32
C VAL A 64 -32.50 -27.10 18.39
N ALA A 65 -31.62 -27.02 17.38
CA ALA A 65 -31.35 -28.13 16.46
C ALA A 65 -30.86 -29.38 17.21
N THR A 66 -29.96 -29.21 18.19
CA THR A 66 -29.46 -30.31 19.03
C THR A 66 -30.57 -30.91 19.89
N ALA A 67 -31.43 -30.09 20.50
CA ALA A 67 -32.56 -30.54 21.30
C ALA A 67 -33.59 -31.32 20.45
N CYS A 68 -33.88 -30.84 19.24
CA CYS A 68 -34.75 -31.52 18.27
C CYS A 68 -34.16 -32.85 17.80
N ALA A 69 -32.85 -32.90 17.54
CA ALA A 69 -32.16 -34.13 17.16
C ALA A 69 -32.18 -35.17 18.27
N LEU A 70 -31.94 -34.74 19.52
CA LEU A 70 -32.01 -35.62 20.69
C LEU A 70 -33.43 -36.13 20.95
N LYS A 71 -34.46 -35.28 20.81
CA LYS A 71 -35.87 -35.66 20.90
C LYS A 71 -36.24 -36.70 19.83
N THR A 72 -35.82 -36.48 18.60
CA THR A 72 -36.04 -37.42 17.49
C THR A 72 -35.29 -38.73 17.70
N ALA A 73 -34.04 -38.69 18.18
CA ALA A 73 -33.26 -39.87 18.51
C ALA A 73 -33.95 -40.72 19.62
N ARG A 74 -34.47 -40.05 20.67
CA ARG A 74 -35.26 -40.75 21.74
C ARG A 74 -36.53 -41.39 21.20
N ALA A 75 -37.26 -40.70 20.30
CA ALA A 75 -38.47 -41.26 19.70
C ALA A 75 -38.15 -42.48 18.82
N ARG A 76 -37.07 -42.41 18.02
CA ARG A 76 -36.64 -43.49 17.13
C ARG A 76 -36.03 -44.67 17.90
N PHE A 77 -35.44 -44.43 19.07
CA PHE A 77 -35.00 -45.49 19.97
C PHE A 77 -36.19 -46.31 20.48
N ALA A 78 -37.30 -45.64 20.83
CA ALA A 78 -38.53 -46.32 21.26
C ALA A 78 -39.17 -47.16 20.13
N GLU A 79 -38.96 -46.82 18.87
CA GLU A 79 -39.42 -47.56 17.67
C GLU A 79 -38.48 -48.70 17.23
N ALA A 80 -37.41 -48.99 18.01
CA ALA A 80 -36.41 -50.04 17.73
C ALA A 80 -35.77 -49.97 16.33
N ARG A 81 -35.55 -48.74 15.78
CA ARG A 81 -34.89 -48.51 14.48
C ARG A 81 -33.43 -48.08 14.64
N PRO A 82 -32.47 -49.03 14.78
CA PRO A 82 -31.08 -48.72 15.16
C PRO A 82 -30.34 -47.85 14.14
N PHE A 83 -30.68 -47.93 12.87
CA PHE A 83 -30.02 -47.17 11.80
C PHE A 83 -30.38 -45.67 11.87
N ALA A 84 -31.63 -45.34 12.08
CA ALA A 84 -32.08 -43.96 12.23
C ALA A 84 -31.52 -43.31 13.51
N MET A 85 -31.37 -44.09 14.58
CA MET A 85 -30.74 -43.65 15.81
C MET A 85 -29.24 -43.37 15.61
N ALA A 86 -28.51 -44.27 14.95
CA ALA A 86 -27.09 -44.07 14.65
C ALA A 86 -26.85 -42.79 13.82
N LEU A 87 -27.73 -42.53 12.85
CA LEU A 87 -27.66 -41.33 12.01
C LEU A 87 -27.92 -40.04 12.84
N CYS A 88 -28.90 -40.09 13.74
CA CYS A 88 -29.19 -38.95 14.64
C CYS A 88 -28.07 -38.70 15.64
N VAL A 89 -27.43 -39.73 16.16
CA VAL A 89 -26.29 -39.65 17.07
C VAL A 89 -25.08 -39.11 16.29
N LEU A 90 -24.81 -39.61 15.08
CA LEU A 90 -23.73 -39.11 14.22
C LEU A 90 -23.94 -37.65 13.87
N ALA A 91 -25.14 -37.23 13.49
CA ALA A 91 -25.48 -35.85 13.22
C ALA A 91 -25.28 -34.95 14.45
N THR A 92 -25.65 -35.43 15.65
CA THR A 92 -25.44 -34.70 16.90
C THR A 92 -23.96 -34.58 17.26
N ILE A 93 -23.15 -35.61 17.00
CA ILE A 93 -21.70 -35.60 17.19
C ILE A 93 -21.06 -34.64 16.16
N VAL A 94 -21.47 -34.67 14.90
CA VAL A 94 -20.95 -33.78 13.84
C VAL A 94 -21.31 -32.32 14.14
N VAL A 95 -22.57 -32.04 14.49
CA VAL A 95 -22.99 -30.67 14.85
C VAL A 95 -22.32 -30.24 16.17
N GLY A 96 -22.21 -31.10 17.13
CA GLY A 96 -21.52 -30.85 18.40
C GLY A 96 -20.00 -30.63 18.20
N SER A 97 -19.34 -31.45 17.37
CA SER A 97 -17.94 -31.30 17.07
C SER A 97 -17.69 -30.06 16.21
N LEU A 98 -18.51 -29.74 15.21
CA LEU A 98 -18.46 -28.48 14.47
C LEU A 98 -18.68 -27.25 15.35
N SER A 99 -19.47 -27.38 16.42
CA SER A 99 -19.67 -26.31 17.42
C SER A 99 -18.53 -26.21 18.43
N LEU A 100 -17.83 -27.33 18.70
CA LEU A 100 -16.70 -27.41 19.63
C LEU A 100 -15.34 -27.27 18.96
N THR A 101 -15.23 -27.62 17.67
CA THR A 101 -14.00 -27.48 16.86
C THR A 101 -13.96 -26.19 16.05
N ARG A 102 -14.97 -25.35 16.07
CA ARG A 102 -14.70 -23.93 15.94
C ARG A 102 -13.88 -23.56 17.15
N ASP A 103 -12.58 -23.71 16.97
CA ASP A 103 -11.60 -22.96 17.72
C ASP A 103 -11.99 -21.49 17.47
N GLU A 104 -12.96 -20.99 18.24
CA GLU A 104 -13.09 -19.58 18.51
C GLU A 104 -11.84 -19.25 19.34
N ARG A 105 -10.67 -19.27 18.68
CA ARG A 105 -9.71 -18.26 19.01
C ARG A 105 -10.54 -17.00 18.92
N PRO A 106 -10.74 -16.25 20.02
CA PRO A 106 -11.37 -14.98 19.91
C PRO A 106 -10.60 -14.30 18.77
N VAL A 107 -11.27 -14.02 17.68
CA VAL A 107 -10.87 -12.92 16.84
C VAL A 107 -10.99 -11.75 17.79
N TYR A 108 -9.93 -11.52 18.55
CA TYR A 108 -9.65 -10.22 19.08
C TYR A 108 -9.41 -9.38 17.80
N ALA A 109 -10.50 -9.00 17.15
CA ALA A 109 -10.59 -7.71 16.57
C ALA A 109 -10.40 -6.78 17.79
N ASN A 110 -9.16 -6.57 18.15
CA ASN A 110 -8.76 -5.43 18.92
C ASN A 110 -9.11 -4.28 17.99
N SER A 111 -10.33 -3.74 18.12
CA SER A 111 -10.83 -2.64 17.31
C SER A 111 -9.98 -1.37 17.49
N GLN A 112 -9.00 -1.40 18.39
CA GLN A 112 -7.96 -0.40 18.60
C GLN A 112 -6.74 -0.57 17.67
N LEU A 113 -6.56 -1.71 16.97
CA LEU A 113 -5.39 -1.98 16.13
C LEU A 113 -5.63 -1.76 14.64
N LEU A 114 -6.86 -1.61 14.19
CA LEU A 114 -7.17 -1.21 12.82
C LEU A 114 -6.97 0.29 12.68
N LEU A 115 -5.97 0.68 11.91
CA LEU A 115 -5.75 2.08 11.57
C LEU A 115 -6.97 2.60 10.78
N GLY A 116 -7.68 3.59 11.34
CA GLY A 116 -8.79 4.25 10.65
C GLY A 116 -8.30 5.16 9.53
N ALA A 117 -9.23 5.58 8.68
CA ALA A 117 -8.95 6.60 7.67
C ALA A 117 -8.46 7.90 8.33
N ASN A 118 -7.44 8.51 7.74
CA ASN A 118 -6.86 9.78 8.21
C ASN A 118 -6.39 9.75 9.68
N GLN A 119 -5.80 8.64 10.08
CA GLN A 119 -5.15 8.48 11.37
C GLN A 119 -3.67 8.15 11.18
N PRO A 120 -2.80 9.15 10.95
CA PRO A 120 -1.39 8.90 10.71
C PRO A 120 -0.67 8.40 11.96
N ILE A 121 0.22 7.42 11.76
CA ILE A 121 1.15 6.92 12.78
C ILE A 121 2.58 6.94 12.23
N GLY A 122 3.56 7.03 13.13
CA GLY A 122 4.97 7.11 12.75
C GLY A 122 5.43 8.53 12.45
N VAL A 123 6.62 8.66 11.86
CA VAL A 123 7.29 9.93 11.59
C VAL A 123 7.56 10.08 10.11
N ALA A 124 6.90 11.03 9.49
CA ALA A 124 7.03 11.35 8.07
C ALA A 124 8.47 11.76 7.70
N ARG A 125 8.98 11.31 6.55
CA ARG A 125 10.36 11.51 6.08
C ARG A 125 10.41 12.23 4.73
N GLY A 126 11.60 12.72 4.40
CA GLY A 126 11.93 13.37 3.13
C GLY A 126 11.93 14.89 3.19
N ILE A 127 12.36 15.53 2.09
CA ILE A 127 12.41 16.99 1.90
C ILE A 127 11.05 17.63 2.19
N TYR A 128 9.99 17.01 1.66
CA TYR A 128 8.60 17.26 2.06
C TYR A 128 8.11 16.02 2.81
N PRO A 129 8.10 16.04 4.14
CA PRO A 129 7.86 14.84 4.93
C PRO A 129 6.52 14.17 4.60
N GLY A 130 6.55 12.87 4.29
CA GLY A 130 5.37 12.08 3.96
C GLY A 130 4.79 12.32 2.56
N ARG A 131 5.50 13.07 1.70
CA ARG A 131 5.05 13.29 0.31
C ARG A 131 5.20 12.02 -0.52
N VAL A 132 4.10 11.65 -1.17
CA VAL A 132 4.04 10.66 -2.24
C VAL A 132 3.56 11.35 -3.51
N VAL A 133 4.33 11.29 -4.57
CA VAL A 133 3.95 11.84 -5.88
C VAL A 133 3.40 10.70 -6.73
N TRP A 134 2.17 10.84 -7.17
CA TRP A 134 1.50 9.93 -8.09
C TRP A 134 1.35 10.60 -9.46
N ILE A 135 2.06 10.07 -10.45
CA ILE A 135 1.92 10.47 -11.85
C ILE A 135 1.08 9.42 -12.57
N TRP A 136 0.01 9.84 -13.21
CA TRP A 136 -0.82 9.01 -14.07
C TRP A 136 -0.91 9.59 -15.48
N ASP A 137 -0.48 8.80 -16.46
CA ASP A 137 -0.56 9.16 -17.87
C ASP A 137 -0.96 7.94 -18.69
N SER A 138 -2.22 7.89 -19.16
CA SER A 138 -2.76 6.77 -19.93
C SER A 138 -2.01 6.52 -21.23
N SER A 139 -1.28 7.51 -21.78
CA SER A 139 -0.47 7.35 -22.99
C SER A 139 0.87 6.63 -22.73
N SER A 140 1.20 6.35 -21.47
CA SER A 140 2.41 5.56 -21.11
C SER A 140 2.30 4.09 -21.48
N THR A 141 1.10 3.56 -21.58
CA THR A 141 0.81 2.15 -21.88
C THR A 141 -0.19 2.02 -23.03
N ASN A 142 -0.07 0.97 -23.82
CA ASN A 142 -1.03 0.66 -24.90
C ASN A 142 -2.26 -0.06 -24.33
N GLU A 143 -3.42 0.59 -24.38
CA GLU A 143 -4.69 0.02 -23.90
C GLU A 143 -5.02 -1.33 -24.59
N ASN A 144 -4.57 -1.52 -25.82
CA ASN A 144 -4.84 -2.73 -26.63
C ASN A 144 -3.78 -3.83 -26.45
N CYS A 145 -2.81 -3.65 -25.55
CA CYS A 145 -1.84 -4.69 -25.23
C CYS A 145 -2.55 -5.96 -24.74
N THR A 146 -2.30 -7.07 -25.41
CA THR A 146 -2.90 -8.37 -25.06
C THR A 146 -2.06 -9.17 -24.10
N ASN A 147 -0.79 -8.81 -23.94
CA ASN A 147 0.21 -9.51 -23.14
C ASN A 147 0.36 -11.00 -23.48
N VAL A 148 -0.07 -11.44 -24.67
CA VAL A 148 0.24 -12.77 -25.19
C VAL A 148 1.67 -12.82 -25.74
N PHE A 149 2.20 -14.05 -25.97
CA PHE A 149 3.56 -14.19 -26.51
C PHE A 149 3.74 -13.41 -27.83
N GLY A 150 4.77 -12.56 -27.87
CA GLY A 150 5.03 -11.62 -28.97
C GLY A 150 4.33 -10.25 -28.84
N ASP A 151 3.45 -10.09 -27.85
CA ASP A 151 2.79 -8.82 -27.53
C ASP A 151 2.89 -8.46 -26.04
N GLY A 152 4.06 -8.73 -25.45
CA GLY A 152 4.30 -8.46 -24.03
C GLY A 152 4.26 -6.96 -23.68
N TRP A 153 3.79 -6.64 -22.51
CA TRP A 153 3.67 -5.27 -21.97
C TRP A 153 5.01 -4.52 -21.98
N PHE A 154 6.13 -5.22 -21.83
CA PHE A 154 7.49 -4.66 -21.76
C PHE A 154 8.05 -4.20 -23.11
N LEU A 155 7.36 -4.48 -24.22
CA LEU A 155 7.80 -4.08 -25.56
C LEU A 155 7.60 -2.57 -25.78
N PRO A 156 8.47 -1.90 -26.57
CA PRO A 156 8.37 -0.46 -26.84
C PRO A 156 7.03 -0.04 -27.47
N LYS A 157 6.36 -0.90 -28.22
CA LYS A 157 5.02 -0.64 -28.78
C LYS A 157 3.91 -0.60 -27.73
N ASN A 158 4.15 -1.19 -26.55
CA ASN A 158 3.17 -1.30 -25.46
C ASN A 158 3.50 -0.41 -24.28
N THR A 159 4.77 -0.02 -24.08
CA THR A 159 5.18 0.91 -23.03
C THR A 159 6.04 2.02 -23.66
N SER A 160 5.56 3.25 -23.62
CA SER A 160 6.20 4.41 -24.24
C SER A 160 7.39 4.89 -23.42
N ILE A 161 8.60 4.80 -24.00
CA ILE A 161 9.84 5.28 -23.37
C ILE A 161 9.76 6.78 -23.07
N ASP A 162 9.27 7.57 -24.01
CA ASP A 162 9.25 9.04 -23.91
C ASP A 162 8.24 9.52 -22.86
N VAL A 163 7.07 8.88 -22.81
CA VAL A 163 6.05 9.22 -21.80
C VAL A 163 6.56 8.86 -20.40
N VAL A 164 7.11 7.65 -20.23
CA VAL A 164 7.68 7.21 -18.95
C VAL A 164 8.83 8.12 -18.49
N ALA A 165 9.70 8.57 -19.40
CA ALA A 165 10.77 9.50 -19.07
C ALA A 165 10.22 10.86 -18.58
N ARG A 166 9.18 11.39 -19.22
CA ARG A 166 8.49 12.61 -18.74
C ARG A 166 7.83 12.39 -17.38
N MET A 167 7.11 11.30 -17.21
CA MET A 167 6.48 10.95 -15.93
C MET A 167 7.49 10.93 -14.78
N LEU A 168 8.67 10.33 -14.99
CA LEU A 168 9.71 10.30 -13.96
C LEU A 168 10.28 11.71 -13.70
N SER A 169 10.49 12.52 -14.74
CA SER A 169 10.97 13.91 -14.60
C SER A 169 9.99 14.75 -13.77
N ASP A 170 8.70 14.66 -14.06
CA ASP A 170 7.65 15.33 -13.30
C ASP A 170 7.59 14.78 -11.85
N ALA A 171 7.76 13.47 -11.67
CA ALA A 171 7.74 12.87 -10.34
C ALA A 171 8.85 13.40 -9.43
N VAL A 172 10.10 13.42 -9.89
CA VAL A 172 11.25 13.86 -9.06
C VAL A 172 11.23 15.36 -8.80
N THR A 173 10.81 16.17 -9.77
CA THR A 173 10.68 17.63 -9.60
C THR A 173 9.56 17.98 -8.60
N ARG A 174 8.40 17.31 -8.68
CA ARG A 174 7.30 17.46 -7.71
C ARG A 174 7.68 16.95 -6.33
N LEU A 175 8.42 15.84 -6.25
CA LEU A 175 8.87 15.27 -4.99
C LEU A 175 9.76 16.25 -4.23
N THR A 176 10.66 16.90 -4.93
CA THR A 176 11.70 17.78 -4.34
C THR A 176 11.36 19.26 -4.36
N GLY A 177 10.33 19.66 -5.13
CA GLY A 177 9.98 21.07 -5.35
C GLY A 177 11.05 21.84 -6.14
N ARG A 178 11.87 21.14 -6.94
CA ARG A 178 12.92 21.76 -7.76
C ARG A 178 12.44 21.96 -9.21
N SER A 179 13.13 22.84 -9.91
CA SER A 179 12.74 23.24 -11.28
C SER A 179 13.28 22.29 -12.34
N THR A 180 14.38 21.59 -12.05
CA THR A 180 15.04 20.68 -12.99
C THR A 180 15.26 19.31 -12.39
N VAL A 181 15.46 18.31 -13.25
CA VAL A 181 15.80 16.94 -12.85
C VAL A 181 17.13 16.92 -12.09
N ALA A 182 18.15 17.60 -12.60
CA ALA A 182 19.47 17.66 -11.97
C ALA A 182 19.40 18.26 -10.55
N GLU A 183 18.71 19.41 -10.38
CA GLU A 183 18.49 20.01 -9.06
C GLU A 183 17.71 19.08 -8.12
N SER A 184 16.78 18.32 -8.67
CA SER A 184 15.98 17.37 -7.89
C SER A 184 16.84 16.25 -7.32
N TRP A 185 17.65 15.60 -8.16
CA TRP A 185 18.57 14.57 -7.69
C TRP A 185 19.63 15.12 -6.74
N GLU A 186 20.16 16.30 -7.00
CA GLU A 186 21.08 16.97 -6.06
C GLU A 186 20.43 17.20 -4.69
N ALA A 187 19.16 17.63 -4.67
CA ALA A 187 18.42 17.80 -3.42
C ALA A 187 18.19 16.45 -2.69
N LEU A 188 17.87 15.38 -3.43
CA LEU A 188 17.72 14.03 -2.87
C LEU A 188 19.03 13.53 -2.25
N PHE A 189 20.17 13.68 -2.95
CA PHE A 189 21.48 13.29 -2.41
C PHE A 189 21.84 14.08 -1.15
N ARG A 190 21.62 15.39 -1.13
CA ARG A 190 21.89 16.25 0.02
C ARG A 190 21.04 15.89 1.23
N ASP A 191 19.75 15.71 1.04
CA ASP A 191 18.82 15.32 2.11
C ASP A 191 19.21 13.95 2.68
N PHE A 192 19.50 12.99 1.80
CA PHE A 192 19.98 11.67 2.19
C PHE A 192 21.27 11.74 3.01
N ASN A 193 22.28 12.46 2.52
CA ASN A 193 23.57 12.56 3.19
C ASN A 193 23.44 13.29 4.53
N GLN A 194 22.68 14.38 4.58
CA GLN A 194 22.44 15.13 5.81
C GLN A 194 21.70 14.30 6.86
N SER A 195 20.65 13.59 6.48
CA SER A 195 19.85 12.78 7.40
C SER A 195 20.63 11.60 8.01
N ARG A 196 21.74 11.20 7.37
CA ARG A 196 22.62 10.11 7.84
C ARG A 196 23.95 10.57 8.42
N GLY A 197 24.09 11.87 8.67
CA GLY A 197 25.30 12.43 9.31
C GLY A 197 26.51 12.58 8.38
N TYR A 198 26.35 12.38 7.07
CA TYR A 198 27.42 12.62 6.07
C TYR A 198 27.57 14.10 5.69
N GLY A 199 26.75 15.00 6.27
CA GLY A 199 26.74 16.41 5.98
C GLY A 199 25.84 16.79 4.80
N ASN A 200 25.66 18.10 4.59
CA ASN A 200 24.87 18.64 3.48
C ASN A 200 25.67 18.64 2.17
N VAL A 201 25.99 17.46 1.67
CA VAL A 201 26.78 17.24 0.45
C VAL A 201 25.96 16.46 -0.58
N GLY A 202 26.14 16.79 -1.86
CA GLY A 202 25.52 16.08 -2.98
C GLY A 202 26.24 14.76 -3.28
N TYR A 203 25.97 14.24 -4.48
CA TYR A 203 26.70 13.07 -5.00
C TYR A 203 28.17 13.41 -5.21
N THR A 204 29.06 12.54 -4.76
CA THR A 204 30.51 12.66 -5.03
C THR A 204 30.93 11.61 -6.05
N ASP A 205 31.73 12.04 -7.03
CA ASP A 205 32.19 11.15 -8.11
C ASP A 205 32.83 9.87 -7.56
N GLY A 206 32.40 8.73 -8.11
CA GLY A 206 32.82 7.40 -7.71
C GLY A 206 32.03 6.75 -6.57
N GLU A 207 31.09 7.47 -5.93
CA GLU A 207 30.16 6.86 -5.01
C GLU A 207 29.24 5.88 -5.74
N LYS A 208 29.03 4.68 -5.17
CA LYS A 208 28.30 3.60 -5.83
C LYS A 208 26.80 3.72 -5.61
N ILE A 209 26.02 3.46 -6.66
CA ILE A 209 24.55 3.40 -6.65
C ILE A 209 24.11 2.01 -7.06
N PHE A 210 23.19 1.40 -6.30
CA PHE A 210 22.55 0.15 -6.68
C PHE A 210 21.05 0.39 -7.00
N ILE A 211 20.62 0.00 -8.21
CA ILE A 211 19.22 0.08 -8.63
C ILE A 211 18.60 -1.31 -8.53
N ARG A 212 17.69 -1.49 -7.56
CA ARG A 212 17.02 -2.76 -7.28
C ARG A 212 15.73 -2.88 -8.09
N THR A 213 15.66 -3.87 -8.99
CA THR A 213 14.48 -4.15 -9.83
C THR A 213 13.72 -5.39 -9.35
N ASN A 214 12.47 -5.56 -9.73
CA ASN A 214 11.65 -6.74 -9.45
C ASN A 214 11.52 -7.62 -10.70
N GLN A 215 12.15 -8.79 -10.71
CA GLN A 215 12.19 -9.71 -11.86
C GLN A 215 11.78 -11.14 -11.43
N VAL A 216 10.53 -11.30 -10.99
CA VAL A 216 10.06 -12.52 -10.33
C VAL A 216 9.96 -13.74 -11.27
N SER A 217 9.68 -13.54 -12.56
CA SER A 217 9.47 -14.62 -13.54
C SER A 217 10.78 -15.15 -14.11
N ALA A 218 11.84 -14.34 -14.15
CA ALA A 218 13.08 -14.66 -14.84
C ALA A 218 13.87 -15.77 -14.14
N SER A 219 13.73 -16.99 -14.63
CA SER A 219 14.37 -18.22 -14.11
C SER A 219 14.81 -19.13 -15.25
N ASP A 220 15.62 -20.15 -14.99
CA ASP A 220 16.13 -21.09 -15.98
C ASP A 220 15.04 -21.69 -16.88
N ASN A 221 13.85 -21.91 -16.34
CA ASN A 221 12.74 -22.50 -17.09
C ASN A 221 12.02 -21.50 -18.01
N THR A 222 12.27 -20.20 -17.85
CA THR A 222 11.56 -19.13 -18.57
C THR A 222 12.43 -18.40 -19.59
N ILE A 223 13.70 -18.77 -19.70
CA ILE A 223 14.67 -18.18 -20.64
C ILE A 223 15.20 -19.23 -21.61
N ASP A 224 15.50 -18.81 -22.85
CA ASP A 224 16.34 -19.54 -23.79
C ASP A 224 17.82 -19.34 -23.47
N VAL A 225 18.67 -20.02 -24.23
CA VAL A 225 20.14 -19.98 -24.02
C VAL A 225 20.72 -18.57 -24.08
N ASP A 226 20.12 -17.65 -24.84
CA ASP A 226 20.53 -16.26 -24.99
C ASP A 226 19.73 -15.30 -24.07
N TYR A 227 18.96 -15.84 -23.12
CA TYR A 227 18.09 -15.11 -22.20
C TYR A 227 16.86 -14.43 -22.84
N THR A 228 16.52 -14.81 -24.05
CA THR A 228 15.20 -14.48 -24.62
C THR A 228 14.10 -15.13 -23.76
N ILE A 229 13.03 -14.38 -23.51
CA ILE A 229 11.88 -14.89 -22.74
C ILE A 229 11.12 -15.96 -23.52
N LYS A 230 10.88 -17.10 -22.91
CA LYS A 230 10.12 -18.22 -23.49
C LYS A 230 8.61 -18.01 -23.41
N ASN A 231 7.90 -18.66 -24.34
CA ASN A 231 6.44 -18.81 -24.26
C ASN A 231 6.07 -19.85 -23.20
N THR A 232 5.91 -19.41 -21.97
CA THR A 232 5.51 -20.24 -20.84
C THR A 232 4.34 -19.59 -20.10
N SER A 233 3.75 -20.27 -19.13
CA SER A 233 2.74 -19.70 -18.23
C SER A 233 3.24 -18.49 -17.41
N ARG A 234 4.55 -18.20 -17.45
CA ARG A 234 5.19 -17.07 -16.78
C ARG A 234 5.54 -15.92 -17.73
N TYR A 235 5.12 -15.98 -18.99
CA TYR A 235 5.32 -14.90 -19.94
C TYR A 235 4.54 -13.65 -19.51
N GLY A 236 5.18 -12.50 -19.55
CA GLY A 236 4.54 -11.21 -19.29
C GLY A 236 3.97 -11.05 -17.89
N MET A 237 4.55 -11.66 -16.84
CA MET A 237 4.20 -11.37 -15.46
C MET A 237 4.47 -9.90 -15.12
N ALA A 238 3.72 -9.33 -14.17
CA ALA A 238 3.93 -7.97 -13.70
C ALA A 238 5.29 -7.85 -12.97
N GLU A 239 6.20 -7.06 -13.55
CA GLU A 239 7.58 -6.87 -13.08
C GLU A 239 8.01 -5.42 -13.30
N THR A 240 9.24 -5.05 -12.88
CA THR A 240 9.78 -3.73 -13.20
C THR A 240 9.97 -3.54 -14.69
N SER A 241 9.43 -2.44 -15.23
CA SER A 241 9.50 -2.10 -16.66
C SER A 241 10.92 -1.69 -17.05
N PRO A 242 11.45 -2.20 -18.15
CA PRO A 242 12.73 -1.73 -18.69
C PRO A 242 12.76 -0.22 -18.95
N GLN A 243 11.62 0.36 -19.36
CA GLN A 243 11.49 1.79 -19.68
C GLN A 243 11.67 2.69 -18.46
N ILE A 244 11.18 2.29 -17.28
CA ILE A 244 11.42 3.04 -16.04
C ILE A 244 12.91 3.00 -15.68
N VAL A 245 13.53 1.82 -15.77
CA VAL A 245 14.96 1.67 -15.47
C VAL A 245 15.81 2.54 -16.41
N LEU A 246 15.48 2.55 -17.71
CA LEU A 246 16.12 3.40 -18.69
C LEU A 246 15.97 4.89 -18.33
N ALA A 247 14.79 5.32 -17.93
CA ALA A 247 14.55 6.70 -17.52
C ALA A 247 15.38 7.09 -16.30
N VAL A 248 15.50 6.20 -15.29
CA VAL A 248 16.36 6.41 -14.11
C VAL A 248 17.83 6.52 -14.51
N LEU A 249 18.33 5.63 -15.37
CA LEU A 249 19.71 5.68 -15.86
C LEU A 249 20.00 6.99 -16.61
N ARG A 250 19.10 7.41 -17.49
CA ARG A 250 19.24 8.69 -18.21
C ARG A 250 19.33 9.88 -17.27
N GLN A 251 18.50 9.93 -16.25
CA GLN A 251 18.57 11.01 -15.26
C GLN A 251 19.87 10.97 -14.45
N LEU A 252 20.27 9.83 -13.92
CA LEU A 252 21.49 9.73 -13.12
C LEU A 252 22.75 9.99 -13.93
N ILE A 253 22.84 9.47 -15.16
CA ILE A 253 24.05 9.56 -15.98
C ILE A 253 24.07 10.88 -16.77
N ASN A 254 23.01 11.18 -17.53
CA ASN A 254 23.02 12.29 -18.48
C ASN A 254 22.72 13.64 -17.80
N GLU A 255 21.84 13.66 -16.79
CA GLU A 255 21.45 14.90 -16.09
C GLU A 255 22.31 15.18 -14.85
N CYS A 256 22.74 14.13 -14.13
CA CYS A 256 23.48 14.29 -12.87
C CYS A 256 24.97 13.98 -13.00
N GLY A 257 25.45 13.48 -14.15
CA GLY A 257 26.85 13.18 -14.39
C GLY A 257 27.40 11.97 -13.61
N VAL A 258 26.55 11.10 -13.11
CA VAL A 258 26.99 9.86 -12.44
C VAL A 258 27.65 8.95 -13.47
N ARG A 259 28.88 8.50 -13.19
CA ARG A 259 29.59 7.58 -14.09
C ARG A 259 28.87 6.24 -14.17
N GLN A 260 28.81 5.65 -15.36
CA GLN A 260 28.17 4.34 -15.59
C GLN A 260 28.77 3.25 -14.70
N GLU A 261 30.10 3.25 -14.53
CA GLU A 261 30.84 2.27 -13.71
C GLU A 261 30.49 2.35 -12.22
N SER A 262 29.91 3.45 -11.77
CA SER A 262 29.43 3.63 -10.39
C SER A 262 28.04 3.03 -10.19
N ILE A 263 27.34 2.61 -11.24
CA ILE A 263 25.99 2.08 -11.17
C ILE A 263 25.98 0.57 -11.39
N SER A 264 25.32 -0.12 -10.47
CA SER A 264 24.94 -1.53 -10.62
C SER A 264 23.42 -1.67 -10.54
N LEU A 265 22.83 -2.58 -11.32
CA LEU A 265 21.39 -2.79 -11.28
C LEU A 265 20.97 -4.24 -11.52
N GLY A 266 19.80 -4.61 -11.03
CA GLY A 266 19.17 -5.90 -11.28
C GLY A 266 18.48 -6.51 -10.07
N ASP A 267 18.10 -7.78 -10.23
CA ASP A 267 17.59 -8.66 -9.19
C ASP A 267 18.65 -9.73 -8.89
N PRO A 268 19.33 -9.72 -7.72
CA PRO A 268 20.40 -10.67 -7.43
C PRO A 268 20.03 -12.14 -7.52
N MET A 269 18.74 -12.47 -7.35
CA MET A 269 18.24 -13.84 -7.34
C MET A 269 17.69 -14.31 -8.70
N LYS A 270 17.66 -13.45 -9.70
CA LYS A 270 16.94 -13.69 -10.95
C LYS A 270 17.83 -13.45 -12.17
N HIS A 271 17.39 -13.99 -13.29
CA HIS A 271 17.97 -13.61 -14.57
C HIS A 271 17.50 -12.22 -15.00
N MET A 272 18.33 -11.57 -15.81
CA MET A 272 17.90 -10.38 -16.55
C MET A 272 17.55 -10.78 -17.98
N TYR A 273 16.30 -10.65 -18.36
CA TYR A 273 15.85 -10.96 -19.72
C TYR A 273 16.60 -10.15 -20.78
N LYS A 274 16.76 -10.76 -21.96
CA LYS A 274 17.46 -10.15 -23.10
C LYS A 274 16.86 -8.81 -23.52
N HIS A 275 15.53 -8.70 -23.57
CA HIS A 275 14.86 -7.45 -23.95
C HIS A 275 15.16 -6.27 -23.01
N MET A 276 15.31 -6.54 -21.71
CA MET A 276 15.70 -5.52 -20.74
C MET A 276 17.19 -5.18 -20.86
N TYR A 277 18.04 -6.19 -20.93
CA TYR A 277 19.47 -6.00 -21.05
C TYR A 277 19.84 -5.23 -22.33
N ASP A 278 19.33 -5.66 -23.50
CA ASP A 278 19.65 -5.02 -24.79
C ASP A 278 19.20 -3.56 -24.80
N LEU A 279 18.00 -3.24 -24.27
CA LEU A 279 17.50 -1.88 -24.19
C LEU A 279 18.44 -0.97 -23.37
N LEU A 280 18.85 -1.44 -22.21
CA LEU A 280 19.66 -0.64 -21.27
C LEU A 280 21.14 -0.59 -21.69
N HIS A 281 21.71 -1.73 -22.06
CA HIS A 281 23.11 -1.86 -22.43
C HIS A 281 23.46 -1.14 -23.75
N SER A 282 22.51 -1.04 -24.69
CA SER A 282 22.74 -0.31 -25.93
C SER A 282 23.06 1.17 -25.71
N GLU A 283 22.53 1.78 -24.65
CA GLU A 283 22.75 3.19 -24.31
C GLU A 283 23.84 3.34 -23.20
N PHE A 284 23.90 2.39 -22.25
CA PHE A 284 24.78 2.45 -21.09
C PHE A 284 25.64 1.20 -20.93
N PRO A 285 26.61 0.93 -21.82
CA PRO A 285 27.36 -0.32 -21.85
C PRO A 285 28.27 -0.56 -20.64
N ASN A 286 28.62 0.48 -19.88
CA ASN A 286 29.54 0.35 -18.74
C ASN A 286 28.82 0.24 -17.37
N VAL A 287 27.49 0.20 -17.33
CA VAL A 287 26.72 -0.11 -16.13
C VAL A 287 26.86 -1.59 -15.82
N THR A 288 26.95 -1.95 -14.52
CA THR A 288 26.99 -3.35 -14.10
C THR A 288 25.59 -3.94 -14.03
N TYR A 289 25.28 -4.83 -14.95
CA TYR A 289 24.00 -5.54 -15.03
C TYR A 289 24.06 -6.86 -14.29
N LEU A 290 23.31 -7.01 -13.21
CA LEU A 290 23.29 -8.24 -12.42
C LEU A 290 22.41 -9.31 -13.04
N ASP A 291 22.88 -10.54 -12.93
CA ASP A 291 22.17 -11.75 -13.31
C ASP A 291 22.60 -12.90 -12.41
N TYR A 292 21.68 -13.76 -12.04
CA TYR A 292 21.91 -14.91 -11.16
C TYR A 292 23.11 -15.79 -11.58
N LYS A 293 23.33 -16.00 -12.89
CA LYS A 293 24.46 -16.77 -13.42
C LYS A 293 25.62 -15.92 -13.89
N GLY A 294 25.38 -14.68 -14.30
CA GLY A 294 26.40 -13.77 -14.79
C GLY A 294 26.97 -14.15 -16.15
N THR A 295 26.11 -14.50 -17.12
CA THR A 295 26.53 -14.82 -18.49
C THR A 295 25.98 -13.81 -19.48
N TYR A 296 26.44 -13.84 -20.73
CA TYR A 296 26.00 -12.96 -21.82
C TYR A 296 26.15 -11.46 -21.48
N GLY A 297 27.33 -11.06 -20.99
CA GLY A 297 27.63 -9.67 -20.65
C GLY A 297 27.10 -9.20 -19.29
N ARG A 298 26.43 -10.06 -18.55
CA ARG A 298 25.91 -9.76 -17.22
C ARG A 298 26.87 -10.23 -16.13
N THR A 299 26.74 -9.68 -14.93
CA THR A 299 27.60 -9.94 -13.79
C THR A 299 26.88 -10.81 -12.75
N LYS A 300 27.53 -11.89 -12.29
CA LYS A 300 27.03 -12.71 -11.19
C LYS A 300 27.21 -11.97 -9.86
N PRO A 301 26.18 -11.86 -9.02
CA PRO A 301 26.32 -11.30 -7.68
C PRO A 301 27.24 -12.16 -6.81
N VAL A 302 28.06 -11.53 -5.99
CA VAL A 302 28.98 -12.17 -5.06
C VAL A 302 28.50 -11.90 -3.64
N ALA A 303 28.37 -12.94 -2.82
CA ALA A 303 28.01 -12.81 -1.41
C ALA A 303 29.09 -12.09 -0.62
N GLY A 304 28.69 -11.32 0.39
CA GLY A 304 29.60 -10.82 1.42
C GLY A 304 30.26 -11.97 2.20
N SER A 305 31.39 -11.68 2.83
CA SER A 305 32.16 -12.68 3.60
C SER A 305 31.57 -13.02 4.97
N ALA A 306 30.62 -12.21 5.46
CA ALA A 306 29.93 -12.38 6.74
C ALA A 306 28.42 -12.14 6.57
N PRO A 307 27.55 -12.68 7.45
CA PRO A 307 26.15 -12.32 7.51
C PRO A 307 26.00 -10.81 7.67
N SER A 308 25.07 -10.23 6.92
CA SER A 308 24.81 -8.78 6.93
C SER A 308 23.46 -8.45 7.51
N VAL A 309 22.43 -9.27 7.25
CA VAL A 309 21.07 -9.07 7.76
C VAL A 309 20.80 -10.12 8.83
N TYR A 310 20.36 -9.69 10.01
CA TYR A 310 19.92 -10.57 11.08
C TYR A 310 18.41 -10.40 11.30
N TYR A 311 17.72 -11.53 11.50
CA TYR A 311 16.28 -11.50 11.66
C TYR A 311 15.88 -11.38 13.13
N SER A 312 15.02 -10.43 13.44
CA SER A 312 14.67 -10.04 14.81
C SER A 312 13.86 -11.09 15.57
N ASP A 313 13.29 -12.08 14.89
CA ASP A 313 12.68 -13.27 15.51
C ASP A 313 13.73 -14.29 16.05
N ARG A 314 15.00 -14.10 15.72
CA ARG A 314 16.13 -14.97 16.11
C ARG A 314 15.87 -16.45 15.82
N GLY A 315 15.21 -16.75 14.69
CA GLY A 315 14.90 -18.11 14.24
C GLY A 315 13.72 -18.79 14.96
N THR A 316 12.95 -18.06 15.73
CA THR A 316 11.75 -18.64 16.37
C THR A 316 10.64 -18.90 15.35
N ILE A 317 10.56 -18.10 14.31
CA ILE A 317 9.55 -18.11 13.25
C ILE A 317 10.16 -18.50 11.92
N LEU A 318 11.28 -17.85 11.52
CA LEU A 318 11.96 -18.14 10.26
C LEU A 318 12.72 -19.46 10.35
N LYS A 319 12.59 -20.29 9.31
CA LYS A 319 13.20 -21.61 9.20
C LYS A 319 13.90 -21.74 7.84
N GLU A 320 14.95 -22.58 7.74
CA GLU A 320 15.75 -22.77 6.51
C GLU A 320 14.92 -23.11 5.27
N ASN A 321 13.89 -23.94 5.43
CA ASN A 321 12.97 -24.33 4.35
C ASN A 321 11.53 -23.82 4.59
N GLY A 322 11.41 -22.59 5.01
CA GLY A 322 10.14 -21.98 5.36
C GLY A 322 9.74 -22.26 6.80
N THR A 323 8.51 -22.73 7.06
CA THR A 323 7.98 -22.90 8.42
C THR A 323 8.44 -24.20 9.12
N THR A 324 9.08 -25.12 8.41
CA THR A 324 9.34 -26.48 8.90
C THR A 324 10.83 -26.85 9.13
N GLY A 325 11.78 -26.06 8.59
CA GLY A 325 13.22 -26.35 8.72
C GLY A 325 13.83 -25.92 10.05
N ASN A 326 15.19 -25.99 10.12
CA ASN A 326 15.97 -25.50 11.25
C ASN A 326 15.81 -23.98 11.43
N PRO A 327 16.05 -23.43 12.64
CA PRO A 327 16.04 -21.99 12.87
C PRO A 327 16.94 -21.24 11.87
N PHE A 328 16.42 -20.15 11.30
CA PHE A 328 17.14 -19.29 10.37
C PHE A 328 17.28 -17.88 10.95
N THR A 329 18.49 -17.40 11.13
CA THR A 329 18.74 -16.20 11.92
C THR A 329 19.40 -15.07 11.14
N ALA A 330 20.03 -15.34 9.99
CA ALA A 330 20.75 -14.31 9.24
C ALA A 330 20.95 -14.66 7.77
N ASP A 331 21.17 -13.64 6.94
CA ASP A 331 21.46 -13.73 5.50
C ASP A 331 22.70 -12.94 5.10
N TYR A 332 23.25 -13.30 3.92
CA TYR A 332 24.36 -12.62 3.27
C TYR A 332 23.84 -11.76 2.12
N LEU A 333 24.11 -10.47 2.18
CA LEU A 333 23.82 -9.58 1.05
C LEU A 333 24.95 -9.64 0.01
N PRO A 334 24.64 -9.43 -1.28
CA PRO A 334 25.64 -9.22 -2.32
C PRO A 334 26.52 -7.99 -2.04
N THR A 335 27.79 -8.10 -2.36
CA THR A 335 28.76 -7.00 -2.16
C THR A 335 28.37 -5.72 -2.89
N VAL A 336 27.76 -5.83 -4.08
CA VAL A 336 27.25 -4.68 -4.83
C VAL A 336 26.16 -3.88 -4.07
N ILE A 337 25.45 -4.54 -3.15
CA ILE A 337 24.48 -3.87 -2.27
C ILE A 337 25.19 -3.25 -1.06
N THR A 338 26.05 -4.02 -0.39
CA THR A 338 26.71 -3.51 0.83
C THR A 338 27.71 -2.39 0.55
N GLU A 339 28.38 -2.41 -0.61
CA GLU A 339 29.32 -1.38 -1.05
C GLU A 339 28.63 -0.13 -1.67
N ALA A 340 27.40 -0.25 -2.12
CA ALA A 340 26.66 0.91 -2.61
C ALA A 340 26.41 1.90 -1.47
N LYS A 341 26.63 3.19 -1.72
CA LYS A 341 26.24 4.25 -0.79
C LYS A 341 24.75 4.55 -0.87
N TYR A 342 24.19 4.47 -2.06
CA TYR A 342 22.79 4.79 -2.33
C TYR A 342 22.07 3.62 -3.00
N LEU A 343 20.82 3.40 -2.60
CA LEU A 343 19.89 2.52 -3.29
C LEU A 343 18.77 3.32 -3.94
N VAL A 344 18.38 2.91 -5.14
CA VAL A 344 17.10 3.26 -5.77
C VAL A 344 16.34 1.96 -5.94
N ILE A 345 15.14 1.85 -5.36
CA ILE A 345 14.37 0.62 -5.48
C ILE A 345 13.14 0.83 -6.34
N ILE A 346 12.86 -0.14 -7.22
CA ILE A 346 11.78 -0.07 -8.22
C ILE A 346 10.89 -1.32 -8.11
N PRO A 347 10.06 -1.43 -7.06
CA PRO A 347 9.10 -2.52 -6.94
C PRO A 347 7.97 -2.37 -7.97
N ALA A 348 7.46 -3.49 -8.48
CA ALA A 348 6.23 -3.52 -9.23
C ALA A 348 5.01 -3.48 -8.29
N MET A 349 4.01 -2.63 -8.60
CA MET A 349 2.77 -2.53 -7.83
C MET A 349 1.86 -3.72 -8.09
N LYS A 350 1.75 -4.64 -7.16
CA LYS A 350 0.84 -5.79 -7.26
C LYS A 350 0.46 -6.35 -5.89
N ALA A 351 -0.71 -6.99 -5.83
CA ALA A 351 -1.09 -7.78 -4.68
C ALA A 351 -0.21 -9.04 -4.56
N HIS A 352 -0.33 -9.78 -3.47
CA HIS A 352 0.49 -10.95 -3.19
C HIS A 352 -0.23 -11.94 -2.28
N ALA A 353 -0.41 -13.19 -2.76
CA ALA A 353 -1.12 -14.24 -2.02
C ALA A 353 -0.54 -14.55 -0.63
N ARG A 354 0.77 -14.35 -0.44
CA ARG A 354 1.42 -14.65 0.84
C ARG A 354 1.62 -13.42 1.72
N GLY A 355 1.82 -12.24 1.15
CA GLY A 355 2.19 -11.02 1.86
C GLY A 355 1.10 -9.94 1.89
N GLY A 356 -0.04 -10.15 1.23
CA GLY A 356 -1.03 -9.12 0.96
C GLY A 356 -0.66 -8.30 -0.27
N VAL A 357 0.52 -7.69 -0.29
CA VAL A 357 1.03 -6.86 -1.38
C VAL A 357 2.49 -7.17 -1.71
N THR A 358 2.92 -6.84 -2.93
CA THR A 358 4.31 -6.73 -3.36
C THR A 358 4.63 -5.26 -3.56
N LEU A 359 5.43 -4.70 -2.69
CA LEU A 359 5.87 -3.30 -2.69
C LEU A 359 7.31 -3.23 -2.15
N CYS A 360 7.70 -2.12 -1.52
CA CYS A 360 9.07 -1.88 -1.05
C CYS A 360 9.58 -2.98 -0.08
N GLY A 361 8.81 -3.29 0.96
CA GLY A 361 9.20 -4.29 1.96
C GLY A 361 9.36 -5.69 1.38
N LYS A 362 8.47 -6.08 0.45
CA LYS A 362 8.53 -7.40 -0.19
C LYS A 362 9.62 -7.49 -1.27
N LEU A 363 9.98 -6.36 -1.92
CA LEU A 363 11.05 -6.33 -2.93
C LEU A 363 12.38 -6.82 -2.37
N HIS A 364 12.72 -6.47 -1.14
CA HIS A 364 13.97 -6.85 -0.49
C HIS A 364 14.15 -8.35 -0.26
N PHE A 365 13.09 -9.17 -0.39
CA PHE A 365 13.22 -10.64 -0.40
C PHE A 365 14.17 -11.14 -1.47
N GLY A 366 14.26 -10.47 -2.62
CA GLY A 366 15.20 -10.80 -3.68
C GLY A 366 16.57 -10.13 -3.53
N SER A 367 16.83 -9.41 -2.45
CA SER A 367 18.13 -8.75 -2.21
C SER A 367 19.18 -9.68 -1.59
N ASN A 368 18.81 -10.90 -1.17
CA ASN A 368 19.74 -11.95 -0.72
C ASN A 368 20.08 -12.92 -1.86
N LEU A 369 20.93 -13.90 -1.59
CA LEU A 369 21.39 -14.90 -2.56
C LEU A 369 20.83 -16.32 -2.30
N VAL A 370 19.96 -16.46 -1.30
CA VAL A 370 19.31 -17.75 -0.98
C VAL A 370 18.12 -17.98 -1.89
N GLY A 371 18.16 -19.02 -2.70
CA GLY A 371 17.20 -19.29 -3.76
C GLY A 371 15.74 -19.21 -3.33
N SER A 372 14.94 -18.46 -4.07
CA SER A 372 13.50 -18.23 -3.86
C SER A 372 13.12 -17.53 -2.55
N ALA A 373 14.06 -17.11 -1.70
CA ALA A 373 13.82 -16.51 -0.39
C ALA A 373 12.76 -17.26 0.45
N THR A 374 12.74 -18.60 0.35
CA THR A 374 11.69 -19.44 0.94
C THR A 374 11.65 -19.30 2.46
N HIS A 375 12.82 -19.18 3.11
CA HIS A 375 12.95 -18.97 4.55
C HIS A 375 12.25 -17.70 5.04
N LEU A 376 12.27 -16.62 4.27
CA LEU A 376 11.60 -15.35 4.61
C LEU A 376 10.07 -15.46 4.57
N HIS A 377 9.53 -16.40 3.80
CA HIS A 377 8.09 -16.56 3.70
C HIS A 377 7.43 -16.98 5.03
N GLY A 378 8.20 -17.55 5.97
CA GLY A 378 7.73 -17.81 7.34
C GLY A 378 7.25 -16.57 8.09
N GLY A 379 7.79 -15.39 7.77
CA GLY A 379 7.42 -14.09 8.33
C GLY A 379 6.22 -13.40 7.68
N LEU A 380 5.57 -14.02 6.67
CA LEU A 380 4.43 -13.45 5.95
C LEU A 380 3.09 -13.88 6.56
N ILE A 381 1.99 -13.29 6.06
CA ILE A 381 0.61 -13.59 6.46
C ILE A 381 0.25 -15.04 6.14
N ALA A 382 0.60 -15.50 4.94
CA ALA A 382 0.39 -16.85 4.48
C ALA A 382 1.73 -17.47 4.05
N PRO A 383 2.44 -18.15 4.96
CA PRO A 383 3.74 -18.76 4.68
C PRO A 383 3.73 -19.69 3.46
N ASN A 384 2.66 -20.44 3.25
CA ASN A 384 2.51 -21.31 2.09
C ASN A 384 1.56 -20.68 1.04
N LYS A 385 0.25 -20.69 1.31
CA LYS A 385 -0.80 -20.10 0.46
C LYS A 385 -1.91 -19.54 1.34
N VAL A 386 -2.61 -18.52 0.85
CA VAL A 386 -3.77 -17.94 1.56
C VAL A 386 -4.88 -18.98 1.79
N THR A 387 -4.98 -20.00 0.94
CA THR A 387 -5.95 -21.09 1.08
C THR A 387 -5.54 -22.17 2.08
N ASP A 388 -4.27 -22.19 2.53
CA ASP A 388 -3.79 -23.11 3.56
C ASP A 388 -3.97 -22.46 4.93
N THR A 389 -5.16 -22.64 5.49
CA THR A 389 -5.53 -22.05 6.79
C THR A 389 -4.74 -22.61 7.96
N SER A 390 -4.07 -23.76 7.80
CA SER A 390 -3.26 -24.37 8.87
C SER A 390 -1.98 -23.60 9.16
N THR A 391 -1.50 -22.79 8.18
CA THR A 391 -0.26 -22.03 8.28
C THR A 391 -0.47 -20.51 8.24
N LEU A 392 -1.71 -20.03 8.19
CA LEU A 392 -2.00 -18.60 8.16
C LEU A 392 -1.55 -17.92 9.45
N ARG A 393 -0.97 -16.72 9.29
CA ARG A 393 -0.54 -15.81 10.34
C ARG A 393 -1.32 -14.52 10.22
N LEU A 394 -2.65 -14.65 10.32
CA LEU A 394 -3.60 -13.55 10.19
C LEU A 394 -3.56 -12.61 11.40
N GLY A 395 -3.89 -11.36 11.17
CA GLY A 395 -4.01 -10.35 12.22
C GLY A 395 -2.77 -9.47 12.37
N TYR A 396 -2.73 -8.74 13.46
CA TYR A 396 -1.78 -7.68 13.76
C TYR A 396 -0.86 -8.08 14.92
N GLU A 397 0.20 -7.31 15.13
CA GLU A 397 1.21 -7.57 16.18
C GLU A 397 1.89 -8.94 16.03
N LEU A 398 2.04 -9.40 14.79
CA LEU A 398 2.80 -10.60 14.47
C LEU A 398 4.13 -10.22 13.82
N TYR A 399 5.19 -11.01 14.11
CA TYR A 399 6.47 -10.75 13.45
C TYR A 399 6.33 -10.72 11.92
N ARG A 400 6.77 -9.63 11.31
CA ARG A 400 6.78 -9.38 9.86
C ARG A 400 8.21 -9.11 9.42
N VAL A 401 8.79 -10.07 8.73
CA VAL A 401 10.19 -9.99 8.26
C VAL A 401 10.46 -8.79 7.34
N GLN A 402 9.41 -8.26 6.69
CA GLN A 402 9.51 -7.04 5.89
C GLN A 402 10.08 -5.86 6.70
N VAL A 403 9.73 -5.76 8.00
CA VAL A 403 10.16 -4.66 8.86
C VAL A 403 11.67 -4.69 9.09
N ASP A 404 12.27 -5.87 9.30
CA ASP A 404 13.72 -6.03 9.36
C ASP A 404 14.39 -5.54 8.07
N LEU A 405 13.87 -5.97 6.91
CA LEU A 405 14.43 -5.62 5.61
C LEU A 405 14.26 -4.12 5.28
N MET A 406 13.11 -3.54 5.62
CA MET A 406 12.84 -2.12 5.44
C MET A 406 13.72 -1.24 6.33
N GLY A 407 14.05 -1.71 7.54
CA GLY A 407 14.88 -0.98 8.50
C GLY A 407 16.37 -1.19 8.34
N HIS A 408 16.79 -2.31 7.73
CA HIS A 408 18.22 -2.66 7.62
C HIS A 408 19.05 -1.59 6.91
N LYS A 409 20.20 -1.22 7.50
CA LYS A 409 21.09 -0.13 7.02
C LYS A 409 21.52 -0.27 5.56
N ASP A 410 21.68 -1.50 5.06
CA ASP A 410 22.12 -1.79 3.70
C ASP A 410 20.97 -2.04 2.71
N LEU A 411 19.73 -1.98 3.16
CA LEU A 411 18.51 -2.15 2.34
C LEU A 411 17.63 -0.89 2.41
N GLY A 412 16.44 -0.96 3.04
CA GLY A 412 15.56 0.20 3.17
C GLY A 412 16.25 1.39 3.86
N GLY A 413 17.12 1.13 4.84
CA GLY A 413 17.86 2.15 5.56
C GLY A 413 18.79 3.03 4.71
N LYS A 414 19.30 2.56 3.55
CA LYS A 414 20.12 3.38 2.63
C LYS A 414 19.43 3.68 1.29
N THR A 415 18.13 3.48 1.21
CA THR A 415 17.39 3.82 0.00
C THR A 415 17.21 5.33 -0.11
N LEU A 416 17.70 5.86 -1.23
CA LEU A 416 17.62 7.27 -1.61
C LEU A 416 16.24 7.63 -2.17
N LEU A 417 15.67 6.71 -2.97
CA LEU A 417 14.41 6.92 -3.67
C LEU A 417 13.61 5.61 -3.77
N PHE A 418 12.35 5.68 -3.40
CA PHE A 418 11.34 4.63 -3.55
C PHE A 418 10.47 4.98 -4.77
N LEU A 419 10.63 4.22 -5.86
CA LEU A 419 9.94 4.42 -7.14
C LEU A 419 9.10 3.18 -7.46
N VAL A 420 7.82 3.21 -7.13
CA VAL A 420 6.92 2.09 -7.43
C VAL A 420 6.49 2.14 -8.89
N ASP A 421 6.83 1.08 -9.62
CA ASP A 421 6.36 0.86 -10.99
C ASP A 421 4.92 0.35 -10.95
N ALA A 422 4.02 1.21 -11.31
CA ALA A 422 2.60 0.95 -11.46
C ALA A 422 2.11 1.19 -12.89
N LEU A 423 2.99 1.07 -13.90
CA LEU A 423 2.55 1.11 -15.30
C LEU A 423 1.62 -0.08 -15.58
N TRP A 424 1.97 -1.24 -15.06
CA TRP A 424 1.31 -2.52 -15.30
C TRP A 424 1.01 -3.21 -13.97
N GLY A 425 0.01 -2.70 -13.23
CA GLY A 425 -0.37 -3.22 -11.92
C GLY A 425 -0.87 -4.67 -11.99
N GLY A 426 -0.65 -5.44 -10.91
CA GLY A 426 -0.95 -6.87 -10.87
C GLY A 426 -1.80 -7.33 -9.70
N SER A 427 -2.47 -8.47 -9.86
CA SER A 427 -3.36 -9.10 -8.87
C SER A 427 -2.64 -10.05 -7.91
N GLU A 428 -1.47 -10.57 -8.30
CA GLU A 428 -0.68 -11.53 -7.53
C GLU A 428 0.79 -11.49 -7.96
N ALA A 429 1.68 -12.01 -7.13
CA ALA A 429 3.12 -12.02 -7.36
C ALA A 429 3.54 -12.64 -8.69
N ASN A 430 2.83 -13.68 -9.13
CA ASN A 430 3.14 -14.47 -10.32
C ASN A 430 2.06 -14.37 -11.42
N ASP A 431 1.23 -13.33 -11.36
CA ASP A 431 0.21 -13.08 -12.37
C ASP A 431 0.69 -12.04 -13.41
N PRO A 432 0.15 -12.09 -14.64
CA PRO A 432 0.28 -10.99 -15.58
C PRO A 432 -0.40 -9.72 -15.04
N PRO A 433 -0.09 -8.54 -15.61
CA PRO A 433 -0.79 -7.30 -15.28
C PRO A 433 -2.30 -7.43 -15.44
N ARG A 434 -3.03 -6.62 -14.68
CA ARG A 434 -4.49 -6.53 -14.73
C ARG A 434 -4.91 -5.09 -14.96
N LYS A 435 -5.98 -4.90 -15.72
CA LYS A 435 -6.65 -3.61 -15.83
C LYS A 435 -7.44 -3.36 -14.55
N PHE A 436 -7.38 -2.12 -14.06
CA PHE A 436 -8.04 -1.74 -12.81
C PHE A 436 -9.38 -1.05 -13.11
N SER A 437 -10.43 -1.48 -12.43
CA SER A 437 -11.77 -0.93 -12.58
C SER A 437 -12.00 0.36 -11.79
N MET A 438 -11.24 0.58 -10.71
CA MET A 438 -11.37 1.79 -9.91
C MET A 438 -10.96 3.05 -10.69
N ALA A 439 -11.57 4.20 -10.34
CA ALA A 439 -11.18 5.50 -10.90
C ALA A 439 -9.75 5.88 -10.45
N PRO A 440 -8.94 6.48 -11.33
CA PRO A 440 -9.28 6.99 -12.66
C PRO A 440 -9.10 5.97 -13.80
N PHE A 441 -8.69 4.74 -13.52
CA PHE A 441 -8.27 3.75 -14.54
C PHE A 441 -9.46 3.27 -15.40
N GLY A 442 -10.66 3.10 -14.82
CA GLY A 442 -11.90 2.89 -15.57
C GLY A 442 -11.93 1.63 -16.44
N GLY A 443 -11.21 0.58 -16.06
CA GLY A 443 -11.09 -0.66 -16.82
C GLY A 443 -9.87 -0.67 -17.76
N ASP A 444 -8.90 0.22 -17.57
CA ASP A 444 -7.64 0.25 -18.31
C ASP A 444 -6.43 -0.07 -17.42
N TRP A 445 -5.24 -0.07 -18.01
CA TRP A 445 -3.99 -0.27 -17.30
C TRP A 445 -3.74 0.86 -16.29
N THR A 446 -2.97 0.57 -15.25
CA THR A 446 -2.71 1.54 -14.19
C THR A 446 -1.84 2.73 -14.62
N SER A 447 -1.00 2.58 -15.65
CA SER A 447 -0.28 3.66 -16.34
C SER A 447 0.30 4.72 -15.38
N SER A 448 0.86 4.29 -14.25
CA SER A 448 1.20 5.15 -13.11
C SER A 448 2.62 4.93 -12.61
N LEU A 449 3.18 5.99 -11.97
CA LEU A 449 4.36 5.92 -11.12
C LEU A 449 4.01 6.50 -9.75
N PHE A 450 4.53 5.88 -8.66
CA PHE A 450 4.49 6.47 -7.32
C PHE A 450 5.91 6.66 -6.81
N VAL A 451 6.23 7.86 -6.35
CA VAL A 451 7.60 8.23 -5.95
C VAL A 451 7.59 8.88 -4.58
N SER A 452 8.51 8.47 -3.70
CA SER A 452 8.65 9.05 -2.36
C SER A 452 10.07 8.86 -1.82
N GLN A 453 10.45 9.67 -0.83
CA GLN A 453 11.58 9.42 0.07
C GLN A 453 11.16 8.67 1.35
N ASP A 454 9.86 8.53 1.58
CA ASP A 454 9.27 7.82 2.72
C ASP A 454 8.74 6.46 2.25
N GLN A 455 9.45 5.37 2.62
CA GLN A 455 9.09 4.03 2.20
C GLN A 455 7.73 3.57 2.74
N VAL A 456 7.39 4.00 3.96
CA VAL A 456 6.14 3.61 4.62
C VAL A 456 4.98 4.37 3.98
N ALA A 457 5.16 5.66 3.68
CA ALA A 457 4.14 6.46 3.02
C ALA A 457 3.78 5.92 1.62
N VAL A 458 4.79 5.62 0.79
CA VAL A 458 4.52 5.09 -0.57
C VAL A 458 3.90 3.70 -0.52
N GLU A 459 4.33 2.86 0.43
CA GLU A 459 3.75 1.53 0.64
C GLU A 459 2.28 1.61 1.10
N SER A 460 1.97 2.54 2.03
CA SER A 460 0.61 2.86 2.48
C SER A 460 -0.30 3.30 1.33
N VAL A 461 0.17 4.25 0.52
CA VAL A 461 -0.59 4.76 -0.64
C VAL A 461 -0.86 3.63 -1.64
N CYS A 462 0.17 2.91 -2.06
CA CYS A 462 0.01 1.80 -3.02
C CYS A 462 -0.85 0.66 -2.46
N PHE A 463 -0.77 0.40 -1.14
CA PHE A 463 -1.64 -0.56 -0.46
C PHE A 463 -3.11 -0.14 -0.56
N ASP A 464 -3.43 1.13 -0.34
CA ASP A 464 -4.80 1.65 -0.46
C ASP A 464 -5.36 1.46 -1.87
N PHE A 465 -4.58 1.72 -2.93
CA PHE A 465 -4.96 1.45 -4.31
C PHE A 465 -5.25 -0.04 -4.55
N LEU A 466 -4.34 -0.91 -4.13
CA LEU A 466 -4.50 -2.37 -4.30
C LEU A 466 -5.70 -2.90 -3.48
N LYS A 467 -5.92 -2.37 -2.28
CA LYS A 467 -7.04 -2.75 -1.42
C LYS A 467 -8.38 -2.28 -2.00
N ALA A 468 -8.41 -1.12 -2.64
CA ALA A 468 -9.62 -0.59 -3.28
C ALA A 468 -9.98 -1.36 -4.57
N GLU A 469 -8.99 -1.81 -5.34
CA GLU A 469 -9.22 -2.59 -6.56
C GLU A 469 -9.56 -4.05 -6.26
N PHE A 470 -8.76 -4.73 -5.45
CA PHE A 470 -8.91 -6.17 -5.17
C PHE A 470 -9.80 -6.40 -3.94
N THR A 471 -11.08 -6.03 -4.06
CA THR A 471 -12.10 -6.22 -3.03
C THR A 471 -12.51 -7.68 -2.87
N SER A 472 -13.27 -7.99 -1.81
CA SER A 472 -13.86 -9.33 -1.62
C SER A 472 -14.75 -9.70 -2.82
N GLY A 473 -14.46 -10.84 -3.44
CA GLY A 473 -15.17 -11.29 -4.64
C GLY A 473 -14.50 -10.89 -5.96
N ASN A 474 -13.37 -10.17 -5.95
CA ASN A 474 -12.58 -9.96 -7.14
C ASN A 474 -12.11 -11.32 -7.72
N PRO A 475 -12.32 -11.60 -9.03
CA PRO A 475 -12.03 -12.90 -9.62
C PRO A 475 -10.53 -13.25 -9.63
N TYR A 476 -9.66 -12.24 -9.48
CA TYR A 476 -8.20 -12.40 -9.46
C TYR A 476 -7.61 -12.49 -8.04
N GLY A 477 -8.46 -12.52 -7.01
CA GLY A 477 -8.06 -12.59 -5.61
C GLY A 477 -8.28 -11.29 -4.86
N SER A 478 -8.34 -11.41 -3.54
CA SER A 478 -8.60 -10.30 -2.61
C SER A 478 -7.52 -10.24 -1.51
N TYR A 479 -6.28 -10.48 -1.88
CA TYR A 479 -5.16 -10.62 -0.94
C TYR A 479 -4.92 -9.40 -0.05
N PRO A 480 -5.08 -8.15 -0.51
CA PRO A 480 -4.97 -6.97 0.36
C PRO A 480 -6.10 -6.84 1.38
N GLN A 481 -7.19 -7.61 1.25
CA GLN A 481 -8.30 -7.65 2.23
C GLN A 481 -8.02 -8.57 3.44
N VAL A 482 -6.98 -9.40 3.34
CA VAL A 482 -6.64 -10.36 4.39
C VAL A 482 -6.18 -9.61 5.64
N ALA A 483 -6.69 -10.01 6.81
CA ALA A 483 -6.36 -9.38 8.09
C ALA A 483 -4.85 -9.41 8.34
N GLY A 484 -4.25 -8.26 8.56
CA GLY A 484 -2.81 -8.07 8.75
C GLY A 484 -2.01 -7.90 7.45
N ALA A 485 -2.67 -7.65 6.31
CA ALA A 485 -1.97 -7.35 5.06
C ALA A 485 -1.16 -6.04 5.13
N ASP A 486 -1.58 -5.13 5.97
CA ASP A 486 -0.96 -3.84 6.30
C ASP A 486 -0.16 -3.85 7.62
N ASP A 487 -0.12 -4.98 8.35
CA ASP A 487 0.55 -5.09 9.65
C ASP A 487 2.04 -4.68 9.59
N HIS A 488 2.76 -5.07 8.54
CA HIS A 488 4.16 -4.70 8.35
C HIS A 488 4.35 -3.19 8.11
N ILE A 489 3.38 -2.51 7.48
CA ILE A 489 3.41 -1.06 7.24
C ILE A 489 3.24 -0.32 8.57
N MET A 490 2.28 -0.76 9.40
CA MET A 490 2.04 -0.19 10.73
C MET A 490 3.24 -0.41 11.65
N GLN A 491 3.82 -1.61 11.67
CA GLN A 491 5.01 -1.93 12.47
C GLN A 491 6.26 -1.16 12.01
N ALA A 492 6.40 -0.91 10.70
CA ALA A 492 7.48 -0.08 10.16
C ALA A 492 7.31 1.40 10.54
N ALA A 493 6.07 1.87 10.71
CA ALA A 493 5.77 3.22 11.13
C ALA A 493 6.00 3.45 12.63
N ASP A 494 5.51 2.54 13.48
CA ASP A 494 5.50 2.76 14.93
C ASP A 494 5.72 1.45 15.71
N SER A 495 6.65 1.52 16.66
CA SER A 495 6.98 0.42 17.57
C SER A 495 5.83 0.02 18.52
N ALA A 496 4.80 0.84 18.66
CA ALA A 496 3.59 0.51 19.42
C ALA A 496 2.82 -0.68 18.81
N TYR A 497 3.01 -0.96 17.52
CA TYR A 497 2.40 -2.06 16.79
C TYR A 497 3.29 -3.32 16.70
N TRP A 498 4.46 -3.31 17.34
CA TRP A 498 5.35 -4.47 17.33
C TRP A 498 4.79 -5.62 18.17
N PRO A 499 5.06 -6.87 17.79
CA PRO A 499 4.77 -8.02 18.68
C PRO A 499 5.45 -7.82 20.03
N ALA A 500 4.77 -8.18 21.12
CA ALA A 500 5.27 -7.96 22.48
C ALA A 500 6.66 -8.60 22.73
N THR A 501 7.00 -9.67 22.00
CA THR A 501 8.25 -10.43 22.15
C THR A 501 9.33 -10.04 21.14
N ILE A 502 9.04 -9.19 20.15
CA ILE A 502 9.96 -8.80 19.09
C ILE A 502 10.47 -7.37 19.35
N ARG A 503 11.75 -7.19 19.09
CA ARG A 503 12.41 -5.89 19.01
C ARG A 503 13.21 -5.89 17.73
N TYR A 504 12.78 -5.11 16.74
CA TYR A 504 13.44 -5.06 15.44
C TYR A 504 14.84 -4.45 15.58
N ASP A 505 15.84 -5.29 15.30
CA ASP A 505 17.27 -5.02 15.36
C ASP A 505 17.96 -5.87 14.28
N PRO A 506 17.85 -5.47 12.99
CA PRO A 506 18.34 -6.26 11.86
C PRO A 506 19.87 -6.24 11.70
N GLU A 507 20.59 -5.37 12.41
CA GLU A 507 22.04 -5.36 12.49
C GLU A 507 22.58 -6.27 13.60
N ASN A 508 21.72 -6.67 14.56
CA ASN A 508 22.07 -7.46 15.74
C ASN A 508 23.17 -6.80 16.61
N ASP A 509 23.14 -5.47 16.70
CA ASP A 509 24.09 -4.67 17.48
C ASP A 509 23.44 -4.07 18.76
N GLY A 510 22.19 -4.41 19.04
CA GLY A 510 21.41 -3.90 20.16
C GLY A 510 20.67 -2.60 19.85
N THR A 511 20.83 -2.04 18.66
CA THR A 511 20.15 -0.82 18.23
C THR A 511 18.75 -1.16 17.70
N ARG A 512 17.71 -0.62 18.34
CA ARG A 512 16.33 -0.82 17.89
C ARG A 512 16.02 0.09 16.72
N LEU A 513 15.22 -0.41 15.77
CA LEU A 513 14.67 0.45 14.73
C LEU A 513 13.79 1.54 15.35
N GLY A 514 13.92 2.75 14.81
CA GLY A 514 12.97 3.83 15.00
C GLY A 514 11.84 3.76 13.95
N SER A 515 10.99 4.78 13.92
CA SER A 515 10.01 4.94 12.84
C SER A 515 10.72 4.98 11.47
N LEU A 516 10.27 4.19 10.53
CA LEU A 516 10.82 4.15 9.17
C LEU A 516 10.08 5.09 8.20
N GLY A 517 8.97 5.70 8.64
CA GLY A 517 8.15 6.60 7.86
C GLY A 517 6.76 6.75 8.45
N VAL A 518 5.83 7.36 7.72
CA VAL A 518 4.44 7.56 8.15
C VAL A 518 3.50 6.60 7.46
N CYS A 519 2.71 5.87 8.24
CA CYS A 519 1.60 5.06 7.76
C CYS A 519 0.28 5.80 7.96
N GLU A 520 -0.54 5.84 6.95
CA GLU A 520 -1.88 6.43 6.99
C GLU A 520 -2.72 5.85 5.86
N HIS A 521 -4.03 5.64 6.10
CA HIS A 521 -4.98 5.29 5.05
C HIS A 521 -5.81 6.50 4.63
N TRP A 522 -6.11 6.61 3.35
CA TRP A 522 -6.92 7.70 2.79
C TRP A 522 -8.35 7.73 3.34
N ASN A 523 -9.04 8.87 3.16
CA ASN A 523 -10.43 9.04 3.57
C ASN A 523 -11.40 8.09 2.83
N ASN A 524 -11.21 7.90 1.54
CA ASN A 524 -11.99 6.99 0.70
C ASN A 524 -11.37 6.84 -0.71
N PRO A 525 -11.76 5.80 -1.49
CA PRO A 525 -11.21 5.54 -2.83
C PRO A 525 -11.59 6.58 -3.91
N VAL A 526 -12.55 7.46 -3.65
CA VAL A 526 -12.97 8.50 -4.61
C VAL A 526 -12.06 9.71 -4.50
N ASP A 527 -11.96 10.27 -3.30
CA ASP A 527 -11.22 11.50 -3.04
C ASP A 527 -9.71 11.27 -2.88
N LYS A 528 -9.31 10.10 -2.34
CA LYS A 528 -7.92 9.68 -2.12
C LYS A 528 -7.10 10.70 -1.31
N GLN A 529 -7.74 11.29 -0.27
CA GLN A 529 -7.11 12.35 0.53
C GLN A 529 -6.59 11.83 1.86
N TYR A 530 -5.41 12.28 2.22
CA TYR A 530 -4.70 12.04 3.47
C TYR A 530 -4.70 13.31 4.34
N THR A 531 -4.25 13.22 5.58
CA THR A 531 -4.34 14.34 6.52
C THR A 531 -3.59 15.60 6.07
N ARG A 532 -2.44 15.50 5.37
CA ARG A 532 -1.78 16.68 4.80
C ARG A 532 -2.57 17.30 3.66
N ASN A 533 -3.19 16.49 2.80
CA ASN A 533 -4.07 16.99 1.75
C ASN A 533 -5.27 17.74 2.31
N LEU A 534 -5.78 17.29 3.45
CA LEU A 534 -6.90 17.88 4.16
C LEU A 534 -6.48 19.07 5.07
N GLY A 535 -5.18 19.23 5.34
CA GLY A 535 -4.69 20.23 6.30
C GLY A 535 -5.04 19.89 7.75
N THR A 536 -5.34 18.63 8.07
CA THR A 536 -5.80 18.18 9.40
C THR A 536 -4.73 17.48 10.22
N GLY A 537 -3.56 17.21 9.64
CA GLY A 537 -2.47 16.51 10.33
C GLY A 537 -1.17 16.49 9.55
N ASN A 538 -0.18 15.79 10.12
CA ASN A 538 1.19 15.69 9.60
C ASN A 538 1.48 14.34 8.94
N GLY A 539 0.47 13.63 8.47
CA GLY A 539 0.59 12.33 7.83
C GLY A 539 1.08 12.40 6.38
N ILE A 540 0.43 11.67 5.49
CA ILE A 540 0.78 11.60 4.07
C ILE A 540 0.27 12.82 3.30
N GLU A 541 1.04 13.27 2.32
CA GLU A 541 0.63 14.20 1.26
C GLU A 541 0.68 13.47 -0.08
N LEU A 542 -0.47 13.20 -0.69
CA LEU A 542 -0.55 12.64 -2.03
C LEU A 542 -0.61 13.76 -3.07
N VAL A 543 0.45 13.92 -3.85
CA VAL A 543 0.50 14.86 -4.97
C VAL A 543 0.15 14.11 -6.25
N TRP A 544 -1.05 14.32 -6.75
CA TRP A 544 -1.53 13.67 -7.98
C TRP A 544 -1.32 14.56 -9.20
N VAL A 545 -0.64 14.01 -10.22
CA VAL A 545 -0.45 14.64 -11.54
C VAL A 545 -1.08 13.76 -12.61
N LYS A 546 -2.02 14.34 -13.34
CA LYS A 546 -2.71 13.67 -14.45
C LYS A 546 -2.12 14.13 -15.77
N ASN A 547 -1.75 13.19 -16.64
CA ASN A 547 -1.17 13.44 -17.96
C ASN A 547 0.09 14.33 -17.86
N SER A 548 1.23 13.68 -17.70
CA SER A 548 2.54 14.35 -17.58
C SER A 548 2.78 15.35 -18.71
N THR A 549 2.85 16.63 -18.39
CA THR A 549 3.12 17.70 -19.34
C THR A 549 4.54 18.18 -19.18
N THR A 550 5.30 18.24 -20.29
CA THR A 550 6.63 18.87 -20.32
C THR A 550 6.52 20.38 -20.14
N GLY A 551 6.59 20.83 -18.90
CA GLY A 551 6.68 22.24 -18.54
C GLY A 551 7.27 22.35 -17.17
N LEU A 552 8.45 22.98 -17.06
CA LEU A 552 9.05 23.38 -15.80
C LEU A 552 8.04 24.17 -14.97
N ILE A 553 7.57 23.58 -13.87
CA ILE A 553 6.66 24.27 -12.96
C ILE A 553 7.41 24.59 -11.69
N ALA A 554 7.53 25.87 -11.40
CA ALA A 554 8.04 26.38 -10.14
C ALA A 554 7.19 25.87 -8.97
N ALA A 555 7.82 25.54 -7.83
CA ALA A 555 7.17 25.10 -6.63
C ALA A 555 6.03 26.05 -6.23
N GLY A 556 4.79 25.53 -6.18
CA GLY A 556 3.61 26.29 -5.76
C GLY A 556 2.61 26.65 -6.87
N GLN A 557 2.82 26.24 -8.14
CA GLN A 557 1.86 26.47 -9.20
C GLN A 557 1.16 25.17 -9.64
N SER A 558 -0.17 25.18 -9.60
CA SER A 558 -1.03 24.28 -10.36
C SER A 558 -0.77 24.48 -11.85
N ASP A 559 -0.93 23.39 -12.61
CA ASP A 559 -0.68 23.28 -14.06
C ASP A 559 -1.13 24.54 -14.85
N PRO A 560 -0.23 25.25 -15.59
CA PRO A 560 -0.59 26.43 -16.37
C PRO A 560 -1.40 26.12 -17.65
N GLY A 561 -2.20 25.11 -17.64
CA GLY A 561 -3.08 24.71 -18.74
C GLY A 561 -4.39 24.12 -18.26
N SER A 562 -4.65 24.08 -16.96
CA SER A 562 -5.91 23.55 -16.42
C SER A 562 -6.64 24.58 -15.57
N PHE A 563 -7.96 24.71 -15.82
CA PHE A 563 -8.85 25.39 -14.88
C PHE A 563 -9.14 24.45 -13.72
N ALA A 564 -9.10 24.96 -12.49
CA ALA A 564 -9.46 24.17 -11.31
C ALA A 564 -10.09 25.05 -10.24
N LEU A 565 -11.09 24.49 -9.51
CA LEU A 565 -11.63 25.07 -8.30
C LEU A 565 -11.30 24.15 -7.12
N ALA A 566 -10.51 24.63 -6.18
CA ALA A 566 -10.19 23.87 -4.96
C ALA A 566 -11.33 23.90 -3.95
N GLN A 567 -11.36 22.92 -3.05
CA GLN A 567 -12.22 22.96 -1.88
C GLN A 567 -11.84 24.16 -1.02
N ASN A 568 -12.85 24.90 -0.52
CA ASN A 568 -12.59 26.01 0.42
C ASN A 568 -11.96 25.51 1.71
N TYR A 569 -11.08 26.31 2.30
CA TYR A 569 -10.42 25.99 3.57
C TYR A 569 -10.41 27.19 4.52
N PRO A 570 -10.80 26.95 5.80
CA PRO A 570 -11.36 25.71 6.36
C PRO A 570 -12.74 25.34 5.81
N ASN A 571 -13.13 24.05 5.92
CA ASN A 571 -14.49 23.55 5.62
C ASN A 571 -14.76 22.31 6.52
N PRO A 572 -15.66 22.35 7.52
CA PRO A 572 -16.51 23.48 7.90
C PRO A 572 -15.73 24.74 8.32
N PHE A 573 -16.36 25.92 8.19
CA PHE A 573 -15.73 27.20 8.48
C PHE A 573 -16.60 28.10 9.38
N ASN A 574 -15.94 29.04 10.08
CA ASN A 574 -16.59 30.01 11.00
C ASN A 574 -15.73 31.29 11.13
N PRO A 575 -16.23 32.46 10.82
CA PRO A 575 -17.20 32.73 9.74
C PRO A 575 -16.52 32.90 8.38
N SER A 576 -15.17 32.82 8.30
CA SER A 576 -14.39 33.08 7.09
C SER A 576 -13.77 31.82 6.53
N THR A 577 -13.68 31.76 5.20
CA THR A 577 -13.00 30.69 4.46
C THR A 577 -12.30 31.23 3.24
N ARG A 578 -11.22 30.57 2.80
CA ARG A 578 -10.52 30.90 1.56
C ARG A 578 -10.89 29.93 0.45
N ILE A 579 -11.12 30.46 -0.74
CA ILE A 579 -11.46 29.72 -1.94
C ILE A 579 -10.32 29.95 -2.93
N ARG A 580 -9.65 28.87 -3.32
CA ARG A 580 -8.58 28.88 -4.32
C ARG A 580 -9.07 28.34 -5.65
N TYR A 581 -8.63 28.95 -6.74
CA TYR A 581 -8.88 28.45 -8.09
C TYR A 581 -7.71 28.83 -9.03
N VAL A 582 -7.63 28.11 -10.13
CA VAL A 582 -6.59 28.26 -11.14
C VAL A 582 -7.25 28.52 -12.48
N LEU A 583 -6.66 29.43 -13.22
CA LEU A 583 -7.07 29.75 -14.59
C LEU A 583 -5.96 29.30 -15.57
N ALA A 584 -6.35 28.50 -16.56
CA ALA A 584 -5.45 28.02 -17.62
C ALA A 584 -4.98 29.16 -18.52
N ASP A 585 -5.84 30.12 -18.76
CA ASP A 585 -5.61 31.30 -19.61
C ASP A 585 -6.34 32.52 -19.04
N ARG A 586 -6.09 33.69 -19.64
CA ARG A 586 -6.80 34.92 -19.30
C ARG A 586 -8.27 34.80 -19.72
N SER A 587 -9.15 34.73 -18.72
CA SER A 587 -10.57 34.43 -18.90
C SER A 587 -11.47 35.38 -18.13
N PRO A 588 -12.71 35.63 -18.62
CA PRO A 588 -13.77 36.20 -17.80
C PRO A 588 -14.15 35.19 -16.72
N VAL A 589 -14.05 35.61 -15.45
CA VAL A 589 -14.26 34.78 -14.27
C VAL A 589 -15.47 35.26 -13.48
N ARG A 590 -16.35 34.30 -13.15
CA ARG A 590 -17.42 34.51 -12.17
C ARG A 590 -17.32 33.46 -11.07
N LEU A 591 -17.10 33.91 -9.82
CA LEU A 591 -17.10 33.08 -8.62
C LEU A 591 -18.27 33.48 -7.75
N SER A 592 -19.25 32.61 -7.63
CA SER A 592 -20.52 32.89 -6.94
C SER A 592 -20.83 31.85 -5.87
N ILE A 593 -21.47 32.28 -4.79
CA ILE A 593 -21.93 31.43 -3.69
C ILE A 593 -23.46 31.30 -3.79
N PHE A 594 -23.95 30.07 -3.63
CA PHE A 594 -25.35 29.71 -3.68
C PHE A 594 -25.78 29.05 -2.37
N ASP A 595 -27.02 29.26 -1.96
CA ASP A 595 -27.68 28.49 -0.92
C ASP A 595 -28.23 27.15 -1.46
N VAL A 596 -28.77 26.31 -0.58
CA VAL A 596 -29.33 25.00 -0.94
C VAL A 596 -30.53 25.05 -1.91
N THR A 597 -31.15 26.21 -2.08
CA THR A 597 -32.24 26.42 -3.02
C THR A 597 -31.74 26.85 -4.41
N GLY A 598 -30.43 27.04 -4.57
CA GLY A 598 -29.81 27.51 -5.82
C GLY A 598 -29.84 29.04 -6.00
N ARG A 599 -30.24 29.78 -4.98
CA ARG A 599 -30.25 31.26 -5.00
C ARG A 599 -28.82 31.75 -4.77
N THR A 600 -28.33 32.68 -5.60
CA THR A 600 -27.07 33.36 -5.39
C THR A 600 -27.13 34.23 -4.13
N VAL A 601 -26.22 33.97 -3.15
CA VAL A 601 -26.15 34.74 -1.91
C VAL A 601 -24.93 35.71 -1.90
N ALA A 602 -23.91 35.41 -2.69
CA ALA A 602 -22.76 36.32 -2.90
C ALA A 602 -22.13 36.08 -4.27
N THR A 603 -21.54 37.13 -4.86
CA THR A 603 -20.65 37.03 -6.01
C THR A 603 -19.33 37.61 -5.56
N LEU A 604 -18.29 36.76 -5.49
CA LEU A 604 -16.98 37.09 -4.96
C LEU A 604 -16.05 37.66 -6.04
N VAL A 605 -16.20 37.17 -7.26
CA VAL A 605 -15.47 37.64 -8.44
C VAL A 605 -16.42 37.74 -9.61
N ASP A 606 -16.34 38.84 -10.38
CA ASP A 606 -17.04 39.04 -11.67
C ASP A 606 -16.20 39.98 -12.56
N ARG A 607 -15.08 39.45 -13.07
CA ARG A 607 -14.14 40.22 -13.89
C ARG A 607 -13.19 39.29 -14.66
N THR A 608 -12.57 39.81 -15.72
CA THR A 608 -11.47 39.11 -16.40
C THR A 608 -10.24 39.09 -15.51
N GLN A 609 -9.62 37.91 -15.39
CA GLN A 609 -8.37 37.67 -14.65
C GLN A 609 -7.36 36.96 -15.54
N ASP A 610 -6.09 37.17 -15.25
CA ASP A 610 -4.97 36.53 -15.99
C ASP A 610 -4.84 35.06 -15.60
N ALA A 611 -4.14 34.26 -16.43
CA ALA A 611 -3.79 32.88 -16.09
C ALA A 611 -3.02 32.81 -14.78
N GLY A 612 -3.20 31.71 -14.04
CA GLY A 612 -2.52 31.46 -12.77
C GLY A 612 -3.45 31.18 -11.61
N GLU A 613 -2.86 31.10 -10.41
CA GLU A 613 -3.58 30.83 -9.17
C GLU A 613 -4.18 32.10 -8.57
N HIS A 614 -5.44 32.02 -8.15
CA HIS A 614 -6.17 33.08 -7.49
C HIS A 614 -6.74 32.59 -6.17
N THR A 615 -6.76 33.48 -5.16
CA THR A 615 -7.34 33.19 -3.84
C THR A 615 -8.30 34.31 -3.46
N VAL A 616 -9.50 33.95 -3.02
CA VAL A 616 -10.54 34.87 -2.56
C VAL A 616 -11.02 34.43 -1.20
N GLU A 617 -11.16 35.38 -0.27
CA GLU A 617 -11.74 35.14 1.04
C GLU A 617 -13.23 35.44 1.01
N TRP A 618 -14.03 34.53 1.57
CA TRP A 618 -15.45 34.75 1.83
C TRP A 618 -15.69 34.82 3.34
N ASN A 619 -16.16 35.97 3.79
CA ASN A 619 -16.63 36.17 5.15
C ASN A 619 -18.16 36.03 5.17
N ALA A 620 -18.63 34.98 5.79
CA ALA A 620 -20.05 34.62 5.86
C ALA A 620 -20.73 35.03 7.18
N HIS A 621 -20.20 36.00 7.91
CA HIS A 621 -20.73 36.44 9.20
C HIS A 621 -22.24 36.84 9.16
N ALA A 622 -22.71 37.32 8.02
CA ALA A 622 -24.11 37.71 7.82
C ALA A 622 -25.04 36.57 7.36
N PHE A 623 -24.53 35.34 7.26
CA PHE A 623 -25.28 34.20 6.72
C PHE A 623 -25.48 33.14 7.79
N SER A 624 -26.61 32.41 7.76
CA SER A 624 -26.93 31.37 8.73
C SER A 624 -26.06 30.14 8.55
N SER A 625 -25.76 29.40 9.64
CA SER A 625 -25.13 28.09 9.58
C SER A 625 -25.89 27.17 8.62
N GLY A 626 -25.16 26.46 7.77
CA GLY A 626 -25.77 25.60 6.76
C GLY A 626 -24.84 25.21 5.61
N ILE A 627 -25.42 24.58 4.60
CA ILE A 627 -24.73 24.18 3.39
C ILE A 627 -24.84 25.28 2.34
N TYR A 628 -23.70 25.61 1.73
CA TYR A 628 -23.57 26.52 0.60
C TYR A 628 -22.81 25.84 -0.52
N PHE A 629 -22.89 26.40 -1.72
CA PHE A 629 -22.17 25.92 -2.90
C PHE A 629 -21.40 27.09 -3.51
N CYS A 630 -20.10 26.89 -3.72
CA CYS A 630 -19.27 27.82 -4.47
C CYS A 630 -19.15 27.33 -5.92
N ARG A 631 -19.52 28.17 -6.90
CA ARG A 631 -19.38 27.86 -8.33
C ARG A 631 -18.40 28.83 -8.98
N LEU A 632 -17.41 28.27 -9.64
CA LEU A 632 -16.52 28.98 -10.55
C LEU A 632 -17.01 28.77 -11.99
N VAL A 633 -17.08 29.85 -12.75
CA VAL A 633 -17.25 29.85 -14.22
C VAL A 633 -16.11 30.66 -14.80
N ALA A 634 -15.31 30.06 -15.69
CA ALA A 634 -14.20 30.73 -16.36
C ALA A 634 -14.13 30.24 -17.81
N GLY A 635 -14.50 31.11 -18.77
CA GLY A 635 -14.69 30.70 -20.16
C GLY A 635 -15.70 29.55 -20.31
N ASN A 636 -15.27 28.43 -20.86
CA ASN A 636 -16.08 27.21 -21.00
C ASN A 636 -15.98 26.27 -19.79
N TYR A 637 -15.17 26.59 -18.79
CA TYR A 637 -15.01 25.79 -17.58
C TYR A 637 -16.04 26.17 -16.54
N SER A 638 -16.64 25.18 -15.86
CA SER A 638 -17.48 25.37 -14.68
C SER A 638 -17.27 24.23 -13.68
N ASP A 639 -17.04 24.57 -12.42
CA ASP A 639 -16.97 23.62 -11.31
C ASP A 639 -17.69 24.17 -10.08
N THR A 640 -18.15 23.26 -9.18
CA THR A 640 -18.91 23.62 -7.99
C THR A 640 -18.44 22.81 -6.79
N LYS A 641 -18.14 23.48 -5.69
CA LYS A 641 -17.75 22.86 -4.42
C LYS A 641 -18.77 23.14 -3.33
N LYS A 642 -19.04 22.13 -2.50
CA LYS A 642 -19.90 22.22 -1.32
C LYS A 642 -19.11 22.82 -0.16
N MET A 643 -19.71 23.77 0.54
CA MET A 643 -19.16 24.44 1.73
C MET A 643 -20.12 24.29 2.92
N ILE A 644 -19.58 24.19 4.11
CA ILE A 644 -20.37 24.07 5.36
C ILE A 644 -19.98 25.22 6.27
N LEU A 645 -20.93 26.15 6.49
CA LEU A 645 -20.79 27.22 7.46
C LEU A 645 -21.33 26.73 8.80
N GLN A 646 -20.53 26.88 9.84
CA GLN A 646 -20.85 26.48 11.21
C GLN A 646 -20.52 27.65 12.14
N GLN A 647 -21.50 28.49 12.43
CA GLN A 647 -21.41 29.58 13.39
C GLN A 647 -21.91 29.15 14.76
#